data_b75af3181243e9faa2e3eeebaf57ec85
#
_entry.id   b75af3181243e9faa2e3eeebaf57ec85
#
_cell.length_a   1.000
_cell.length_b   1.000
_cell.length_c   1.000
_cell.angle_alpha   90.00
_cell.angle_beta   90.00
_cell.angle_gamma   90.00
#
_symmetry.space_group_name_H-M   'P 1'
#
loop_
_entity.id
_entity.type
_entity.pdbx_description
1 polymer ?
#
loop_
_entity_poly.entity_id
_entity_poly.type
_entity_poly.pdbx_seq_one_letter_code
_entity_poly.pdbx_strand_id
1 'polypeptide(L)'
;MKFKLNLVTLALITHAGMLSGAAVAADGYGIQNANTEKVKFDKWVCKNCKVEKGVSGTVGIGAGYSDSDDIRSANAFATEDGFAGKVDADVKYTGENGYQATIEADNLGMENGRADINVGKQGQYNLNLNYRQIATYKTDKAMSPYQGIGGDNLTLPGDWVHGGSTQDMSTLYSSLNPLELSLKRERAGIGFEYQAETLWSTYVNYQREDKTGLKQASGSFYNQSMMIAEPVDYTTDTIEAGIRFAGDNWYTAVNYNGSIFKNAYSELSFENAFSPTFGAQTTGYMSLDPDNEAHTVSLLGQYVAGRTIMNGRVYFGQMTQDQDFSTSGYGYQMPAESLDGQVDTQGATLKVVSRINRQLRLNASYDYSDRDNKTNVEEWTQISIDSTTGQAAYNTPYDITTHKAKLGADYRLARGHKLEGGYDYRKDERSYQDRETTEESTLWAKYQLSAFANWNMWIKGSYGERDGSTYQASEWTSSEQNDLLRKYNLADRKRTQVEARVTHSPIDSLTLDFGARYALDDYNETQIGLTESKDLSYDASVSYLINDDMTVTAFYNRQNIDSEQAGSSNLGAPNWYGVVEDQVDVLGAGFSYNNLLENKLRLGVDYTYSDSNSNTQVSQGITGDYGDYYAKVHNVNVYALYKATEKMDLRLDYKMENYKDNDAANDITPDGIWNVLSFGSNSHDYNAHFIMLSMSYRL
;
A
#
# COMPACT_ATOMS: atom_id res chain seq x y z
N MET A 1 13.23 0.16 -7.91
CA MET A 1 12.79 0.86 -6.67
C MET A 1 11.27 0.96 -6.69
N LYS A 2 10.57 0.35 -5.74
CA LYS A 2 9.11 0.48 -5.68
C LYS A 2 8.80 1.88 -5.16
N PHE A 3 8.28 2.75 -6.02
CA PHE A 3 7.71 4.02 -5.59
C PHE A 3 6.59 3.73 -4.58
N LYS A 4 6.84 3.99 -3.31
CA LYS A 4 5.77 4.02 -2.31
C LYS A 4 5.02 5.33 -2.52
N LEU A 5 3.83 5.24 -3.12
CA LEU A 5 2.87 6.33 -3.06
C LEU A 5 2.82 6.82 -1.61
N ASN A 6 3.01 8.11 -1.43
CA ASN A 6 3.20 8.72 -0.13
C ASN A 6 2.03 8.37 0.81
N LEU A 7 2.35 7.82 1.98
CA LEU A 7 1.41 7.43 3.03
C LEU A 7 0.40 8.53 3.42
N VAL A 8 0.66 9.78 3.05
CA VAL A 8 -0.21 10.93 3.30
C VAL A 8 -1.50 10.86 2.48
N THR A 9 -1.45 10.40 1.22
CA THR A 9 -2.65 10.24 0.39
C THR A 9 -3.51 9.05 0.84
N LEU A 10 -2.87 7.99 1.34
CA LEU A 10 -3.56 6.84 1.90
C LEU A 10 -4.17 7.16 3.28
N ALA A 11 -3.52 8.01 4.08
CA ALA A 11 -4.02 8.45 5.38
C ALA A 11 -5.26 9.35 5.27
N LEU A 12 -5.39 10.14 4.20
CA LEU A 12 -6.59 10.96 3.95
C LEU A 12 -7.80 10.10 3.57
N ILE A 13 -7.61 8.99 2.88
CA ILE A 13 -8.72 8.08 2.50
C ILE A 13 -9.15 7.21 3.69
N THR A 14 -8.22 6.81 4.56
CA THR A 14 -8.54 5.99 5.75
C THR A 14 -9.15 6.80 6.90
N HIS A 15 -8.93 8.12 6.95
CA HIS A 15 -9.56 8.98 7.98
C HIS A 15 -10.99 9.40 7.64
N ALA A 16 -11.40 9.36 6.38
CA ALA A 16 -12.78 9.64 5.98
C ALA A 16 -13.76 8.49 6.31
N GLY A 17 -13.24 7.24 6.45
CA GLY A 17 -14.07 6.06 6.77
C GLY A 17 -14.34 5.82 8.26
N MET A 18 -13.68 6.55 9.18
CA MET A 18 -13.85 6.34 10.64
C MET A 18 -14.56 7.48 11.37
N LEU A 19 -15.12 8.45 10.65
CA LEU A 19 -15.97 9.50 11.20
C LEU A 19 -17.45 9.27 10.87
N SER A 20 -17.95 8.04 10.97
CA SER A 20 -19.34 7.86 11.35
C SER A 20 -19.45 8.23 12.83
N GLY A 21 -19.38 9.52 13.10
CA GLY A 21 -19.64 10.07 14.40
C GLY A 21 -21.01 9.63 14.86
N ALA A 22 -21.05 8.88 15.95
CA ALA A 22 -22.24 8.88 16.78
C ALA A 22 -22.56 10.35 17.04
N ALA A 23 -23.65 10.81 16.46
CA ALA A 23 -24.19 12.12 16.76
C ALA A 23 -24.46 12.13 18.28
N VAL A 24 -23.55 12.73 19.04
CA VAL A 24 -23.82 13.06 20.44
C VAL A 24 -24.92 14.10 20.39
N ALA A 25 -26.13 13.67 20.66
CA ALA A 25 -27.24 14.56 20.86
C ALA A 25 -26.81 15.64 21.84
N ALA A 26 -26.85 16.89 21.41
CA ALA A 26 -26.54 18.02 22.26
C ALA A 26 -27.45 17.95 23.50
N ASP A 27 -26.87 17.93 24.69
CA ASP A 27 -27.60 18.13 25.94
C ASP A 27 -28.34 19.47 25.86
N GLY A 28 -29.62 19.44 25.70
CA GLY A 28 -30.45 20.63 25.66
C GLY A 28 -31.92 20.39 25.37
N TYR A 29 -32.25 19.32 24.66
CA TYR A 29 -33.62 18.95 24.35
C TYR A 29 -33.89 17.47 24.63
N GLY A 30 -33.49 17.02 25.81
CA GLY A 30 -33.76 15.63 26.24
C GLY A 30 -35.28 15.41 26.36
N ILE A 31 -35.80 14.48 25.60
CA ILE A 31 -37.20 13.98 25.67
C ILE A 31 -37.50 13.41 27.07
N GLN A 32 -36.49 13.17 27.91
CA GLN A 32 -36.59 12.62 29.27
C GLN A 32 -37.45 13.49 30.21
N ASN A 33 -37.60 14.78 29.94
CA ASN A 33 -38.43 15.69 30.71
C ASN A 33 -39.75 16.05 30.00
N ALA A 34 -40.04 15.48 28.86
CA ALA A 34 -41.27 15.69 28.14
C ALA A 34 -42.39 14.80 28.75
N ASN A 35 -43.54 15.38 29.03
CA ASN A 35 -44.69 14.58 29.46
C ASN A 35 -45.22 13.79 28.27
N THR A 36 -44.73 12.55 28.16
CA THR A 36 -45.05 11.64 27.03
C THR A 36 -46.40 10.92 27.20
N GLU A 37 -47.09 11.05 28.35
CA GLU A 37 -48.38 10.39 28.61
C GLU A 37 -49.51 10.85 27.66
N LYS A 38 -49.39 12.03 27.08
CA LYS A 38 -50.37 12.58 26.13
C LYS A 38 -49.93 12.46 24.64
N VAL A 39 -48.77 11.89 24.37
CA VAL A 39 -48.24 11.74 23.00
C VAL A 39 -48.82 10.46 22.42
N LYS A 40 -49.66 10.60 21.40
CA LYS A 40 -50.21 9.47 20.64
C LYS A 40 -49.21 9.07 19.56
N PHE A 41 -48.21 8.26 19.91
CA PHE A 41 -47.18 7.75 19.01
C PHE A 41 -47.76 6.99 17.81
N ASP A 42 -48.89 6.34 17.98
CA ASP A 42 -49.69 5.66 16.97
C ASP A 42 -50.18 6.57 15.82
N LYS A 43 -50.16 7.86 16.04
CA LYS A 43 -50.54 8.89 15.03
C LYS A 43 -49.32 9.57 14.37
N TRP A 44 -48.11 9.21 14.79
CA TRP A 44 -46.89 9.75 14.19
C TRP A 44 -46.57 9.02 12.89
N VAL A 45 -47.01 9.56 11.78
CA VAL A 45 -46.63 9.09 10.45
C VAL A 45 -45.52 10.01 9.93
N CYS A 46 -44.34 9.47 9.80
CA CYS A 46 -43.24 10.18 9.12
C CYS A 46 -43.60 10.39 7.65
N LYS A 47 -43.92 11.63 7.27
CA LYS A 47 -44.30 11.96 5.87
C LYS A 47 -43.14 11.77 4.88
N ASN A 48 -41.92 11.83 5.36
CA ASN A 48 -40.66 11.67 4.57
C ASN A 48 -40.00 10.29 4.72
N CYS A 49 -40.60 9.39 5.50
CA CYS A 49 -40.06 8.04 5.74
C CYS A 49 -40.77 6.98 4.88
N LYS A 50 -41.34 7.32 3.75
CA LYS A 50 -41.77 6.31 2.79
C LYS A 50 -40.53 5.63 2.22
N VAL A 51 -40.22 4.47 2.72
CA VAL A 51 -39.29 3.56 2.06
C VAL A 51 -39.96 3.12 0.76
N GLU A 52 -39.40 3.53 -0.36
CA GLU A 52 -39.87 3.06 -1.66
C GLU A 52 -39.60 1.57 -1.75
N LYS A 53 -40.66 0.78 -1.90
CA LYS A 53 -40.58 -0.67 -2.08
C LYS A 53 -40.40 -0.99 -3.55
N GLY A 54 -39.74 -2.09 -3.84
CA GLY A 54 -39.51 -2.53 -5.21
C GLY A 54 -38.02 -2.52 -5.56
N VAL A 55 -37.73 -2.58 -6.84
CA VAL A 55 -36.39 -2.53 -7.43
C VAL A 55 -36.12 -1.10 -7.87
N SER A 56 -34.95 -0.60 -7.55
CA SER A 56 -34.43 0.70 -8.00
C SER A 56 -32.94 0.62 -8.27
N GLY A 57 -32.40 1.53 -9.04
CA GLY A 57 -30.97 1.57 -9.33
C GLY A 57 -30.68 1.66 -10.82
N THR A 58 -29.48 1.25 -11.20
CA THR A 58 -29.00 1.29 -12.58
C THR A 58 -28.28 0.00 -12.96
N VAL A 59 -28.44 -0.40 -14.23
CA VAL A 59 -27.63 -1.44 -14.86
C VAL A 59 -27.01 -0.87 -16.11
N GLY A 60 -25.78 -1.22 -16.39
CA GLY A 60 -25.00 -0.68 -17.50
C GLY A 60 -24.17 -1.74 -18.21
N ILE A 61 -23.94 -1.49 -19.48
CA ILE A 61 -23.00 -2.24 -20.30
C ILE A 61 -22.10 -1.25 -21.04
N GLY A 62 -20.85 -1.63 -21.26
CA GLY A 62 -19.90 -0.82 -22.01
C GLY A 62 -19.10 -1.68 -22.98
N ALA A 63 -18.75 -1.08 -24.11
CA ALA A 63 -17.82 -1.66 -25.09
C ALA A 63 -16.81 -0.59 -25.47
N GLY A 64 -15.54 -0.99 -25.51
CA GLY A 64 -14.43 -0.09 -25.77
C GLY A 64 -13.31 -0.74 -26.53
N TYR A 65 -12.31 0.05 -26.84
CA TYR A 65 -11.11 -0.36 -27.52
C TYR A 65 -9.90 0.35 -26.91
N SER A 66 -8.86 -0.39 -26.60
CA SER A 66 -7.55 0.10 -26.18
C SER A 66 -6.58 -0.03 -27.35
N ASP A 67 -5.78 1.01 -27.57
CA ASP A 67 -4.71 1.05 -28.57
C ASP A 67 -3.41 1.43 -27.85
N SER A 68 -2.54 0.45 -27.69
CA SER A 68 -1.26 0.61 -26.97
C SER A 68 -0.22 -0.37 -27.49
N ASP A 69 1.01 0.09 -27.59
CA ASP A 69 2.19 -0.71 -27.94
C ASP A 69 2.95 -1.25 -26.70
N ASP A 70 2.40 -1.05 -25.50
CA ASP A 70 2.99 -1.51 -24.24
C ASP A 70 1.92 -1.95 -23.25
N ILE A 71 2.05 -3.19 -22.77
CA ILE A 71 1.07 -3.81 -21.87
C ILE A 71 0.87 -3.06 -20.55
N ARG A 72 1.85 -2.23 -20.12
CA ARG A 72 1.73 -1.43 -18.89
C ARG A 72 0.59 -0.43 -18.90
N SER A 73 0.12 -0.02 -20.09
CA SER A 73 -1.07 0.80 -20.23
C SER A 73 -2.33 0.14 -19.62
N ALA A 74 -2.35 -1.20 -19.56
CA ALA A 74 -3.44 -1.93 -18.91
C ALA A 74 -3.56 -1.63 -17.40
N ASN A 75 -2.47 -1.21 -16.74
CA ASN A 75 -2.53 -0.75 -15.35
C ASN A 75 -3.36 0.53 -15.19
N ALA A 76 -3.39 1.39 -16.21
CA ALA A 76 -4.15 2.65 -16.21
C ALA A 76 -5.58 2.46 -16.75
N PHE A 77 -5.75 1.62 -17.76
CA PHE A 77 -7.04 1.45 -18.45
C PHE A 77 -7.84 0.23 -17.97
N ALA A 78 -7.22 -0.65 -17.17
CA ALA A 78 -7.76 -1.92 -16.70
C ALA A 78 -8.17 -2.87 -17.82
N THR A 79 -7.48 -2.82 -18.94
CA THR A 79 -7.64 -3.70 -20.11
C THR A 79 -6.37 -3.70 -20.92
N GLU A 80 -6.02 -4.84 -21.48
CA GLU A 80 -4.95 -4.99 -22.46
C GLU A 80 -5.31 -4.29 -23.78
N ASP A 81 -4.40 -4.32 -24.74
CA ASP A 81 -4.65 -3.84 -26.11
C ASP A 81 -5.81 -4.61 -26.76
N GLY A 82 -6.65 -3.90 -27.53
CA GLY A 82 -7.79 -4.48 -28.23
C GLY A 82 -9.15 -4.16 -27.62
N PHE A 83 -10.11 -5.05 -27.83
CA PHE A 83 -11.50 -4.86 -27.42
C PHE A 83 -11.71 -5.14 -25.93
N ALA A 84 -12.42 -4.21 -25.26
CA ALA A 84 -12.83 -4.34 -23.88
C ALA A 84 -14.35 -4.29 -23.75
N GLY A 85 -14.88 -5.07 -22.82
CA GLY A 85 -16.30 -5.05 -22.47
C GLY A 85 -16.48 -4.97 -20.97
N LYS A 86 -17.53 -4.26 -20.53
CA LYS A 86 -17.82 -4.19 -19.10
C LYS A 86 -19.33 -4.26 -18.81
N VAL A 87 -19.62 -4.74 -17.61
CA VAL A 87 -20.97 -4.67 -17.01
C VAL A 87 -20.86 -3.92 -15.69
N ASP A 88 -21.73 -2.93 -15.52
CA ASP A 88 -21.90 -2.17 -14.28
C ASP A 88 -23.31 -2.40 -13.73
N ALA A 89 -23.48 -2.45 -12.42
CA ALA A 89 -24.77 -2.53 -11.76
C ALA A 89 -24.73 -1.83 -10.41
N ASP A 90 -25.77 -1.07 -10.11
CA ASP A 90 -26.07 -0.53 -8.78
C ASP A 90 -27.57 -0.71 -8.58
N VAL A 91 -27.95 -1.87 -8.05
CA VAL A 91 -29.35 -2.29 -7.93
C VAL A 91 -29.69 -2.52 -6.48
N LYS A 92 -30.76 -1.89 -6.03
CA LYS A 92 -31.31 -2.07 -4.69
C LYS A 92 -32.75 -2.57 -4.78
N TYR A 93 -33.00 -3.66 -4.08
CA TYR A 93 -34.35 -4.16 -3.82
C TYR A 93 -34.73 -3.89 -2.36
N THR A 94 -35.91 -3.32 -2.15
CA THR A 94 -36.50 -3.14 -0.83
C THR A 94 -37.86 -3.80 -0.80
N GLY A 95 -37.91 -4.90 -0.06
CA GLY A 95 -39.11 -5.71 0.11
C GLY A 95 -39.96 -5.30 1.32
N GLU A 96 -41.04 -6.07 1.55
CA GLU A 96 -41.83 -5.95 2.76
C GLU A 96 -41.10 -6.52 3.97
N ASN A 97 -41.47 -6.07 5.15
CA ASN A 97 -40.93 -6.58 6.43
C ASN A 97 -39.40 -6.44 6.60
N GLY A 98 -38.77 -5.48 5.92
CA GLY A 98 -37.34 -5.16 6.08
C GLY A 98 -36.40 -6.04 5.25
N TYR A 99 -36.90 -6.86 4.29
CA TYR A 99 -36.04 -7.56 3.35
C TYR A 99 -35.34 -6.57 2.41
N GLN A 100 -34.06 -6.76 2.19
CA GLN A 100 -33.24 -5.93 1.31
C GLN A 100 -32.29 -6.82 0.52
N ALA A 101 -32.04 -6.40 -0.74
CA ALA A 101 -30.94 -6.92 -1.52
C ALA A 101 -30.24 -5.75 -2.24
N THR A 102 -28.92 -5.77 -2.30
CA THR A 102 -28.13 -4.85 -3.13
C THR A 102 -27.19 -5.65 -4.03
N ILE A 103 -27.05 -5.22 -5.25
CA ILE A 103 -26.07 -5.72 -6.21
C ILE A 103 -25.30 -4.51 -6.69
N GLU A 104 -24.01 -4.47 -6.36
CA GLU A 104 -23.07 -3.49 -6.85
C GLU A 104 -22.04 -4.20 -7.72
N ALA A 105 -21.86 -3.77 -8.94
CA ALA A 105 -20.85 -4.30 -9.84
C ALA A 105 -20.24 -3.14 -10.63
N ASP A 106 -18.92 -3.12 -10.69
CA ASP A 106 -18.18 -2.12 -11.44
C ASP A 106 -17.16 -2.83 -12.33
N ASN A 107 -17.12 -2.43 -13.59
CA ASN A 107 -16.14 -2.89 -14.58
C ASN A 107 -16.04 -4.42 -14.67
N LEU A 108 -17.10 -5.19 -14.42
CA LEU A 108 -17.06 -6.65 -14.61
C LEU A 108 -16.75 -6.99 -16.07
N GLY A 109 -15.72 -7.79 -16.28
CA GLY A 109 -15.16 -8.10 -17.58
C GLY A 109 -13.89 -7.33 -17.93
N MET A 110 -13.47 -6.38 -17.07
CA MET A 110 -12.17 -5.68 -17.14
C MET A 110 -11.24 -6.16 -16.02
N GLU A 111 -9.94 -5.85 -16.11
CA GLU A 111 -8.89 -6.34 -15.19
C GLU A 111 -9.00 -5.80 -13.75
N ASN A 112 -9.87 -4.85 -13.51
CA ASN A 112 -10.20 -4.30 -12.19
C ASN A 112 -11.67 -4.54 -11.79
N GLY A 113 -12.29 -5.57 -12.36
CA GLY A 113 -13.69 -5.90 -12.13
C GLY A 113 -13.98 -6.23 -10.67
N ARG A 114 -15.12 -5.76 -10.17
CA ARG A 114 -15.62 -6.10 -8.83
C ARG A 114 -17.13 -6.29 -8.81
N ALA A 115 -17.59 -7.12 -7.89
CA ALA A 115 -19.02 -7.29 -7.60
C ALA A 115 -19.24 -7.55 -6.12
N ASP A 116 -20.27 -6.93 -5.56
CA ASP A 116 -20.75 -7.10 -4.19
C ASP A 116 -22.24 -7.36 -4.19
N ILE A 117 -22.68 -8.46 -3.61
CA ILE A 117 -24.08 -8.84 -3.47
C ILE A 117 -24.38 -8.96 -1.99
N ASN A 118 -25.34 -8.17 -1.50
CA ASN A 118 -25.82 -8.26 -0.14
C ASN A 118 -27.30 -8.63 -0.15
N VAL A 119 -27.67 -9.62 0.63
CA VAL A 119 -29.06 -10.08 0.79
C VAL A 119 -29.36 -10.28 2.26
N GLY A 120 -30.39 -9.64 2.77
CA GLY A 120 -30.68 -9.78 4.18
C GLY A 120 -32.01 -9.20 4.64
N LYS A 121 -32.22 -9.24 5.93
CA LYS A 121 -33.32 -8.58 6.61
C LYS A 121 -32.76 -7.59 7.62
N GLN A 122 -33.11 -6.33 7.43
CA GLN A 122 -32.59 -5.24 8.26
C GLN A 122 -32.74 -5.52 9.75
N GLY A 123 -31.65 -5.40 10.49
CA GLY A 123 -31.60 -5.66 11.93
C GLY A 123 -31.71 -7.12 12.34
N GLN A 124 -31.61 -8.08 11.42
CA GLN A 124 -31.63 -9.51 11.74
C GLN A 124 -30.46 -10.29 11.14
N TYR A 125 -30.29 -10.26 9.81
CA TYR A 125 -29.17 -10.94 9.16
C TYR A 125 -28.81 -10.30 7.83
N ASN A 126 -27.57 -10.51 7.43
CA ASN A 126 -27.04 -10.16 6.11
C ASN A 126 -26.14 -11.28 5.58
N LEU A 127 -26.32 -11.65 4.32
CA LEU A 127 -25.43 -12.50 3.54
C LEU A 127 -24.74 -11.61 2.52
N ASN A 128 -23.42 -11.63 2.49
CA ASN A 128 -22.58 -10.92 1.52
C ASN A 128 -21.84 -11.91 0.63
N LEU A 129 -21.83 -11.67 -0.68
CA LEU A 129 -20.95 -12.32 -1.64
C LEU A 129 -20.14 -11.23 -2.31
N ASN A 130 -18.83 -11.42 -2.40
CA ASN A 130 -17.96 -10.45 -3.06
C ASN A 130 -16.99 -11.13 -4.03
N TYR A 131 -16.66 -10.41 -5.08
CA TYR A 131 -15.64 -10.75 -6.06
C TYR A 131 -14.84 -9.52 -6.43
N ARG A 132 -13.54 -9.67 -6.59
CA ARG A 132 -12.65 -8.61 -7.06
C ARG A 132 -11.49 -9.20 -7.85
N GLN A 133 -11.18 -8.59 -8.99
CA GLN A 133 -10.00 -8.86 -9.79
C GLN A 133 -9.07 -7.67 -9.82
N ILE A 134 -7.76 -7.92 -9.82
CA ILE A 134 -6.71 -6.92 -10.00
C ILE A 134 -5.59 -7.57 -10.78
N ALA A 135 -5.25 -7.02 -11.94
CA ALA A 135 -4.04 -7.37 -12.67
C ALA A 135 -2.97 -6.27 -12.54
N THR A 136 -1.72 -6.65 -12.64
CA THR A 136 -0.57 -5.75 -12.65
C THR A 136 0.40 -6.23 -13.71
N TYR A 137 0.68 -5.40 -14.68
CA TYR A 137 1.55 -5.68 -15.82
C TYR A 137 2.88 -4.94 -15.64
N LYS A 138 4.00 -5.66 -15.78
CA LYS A 138 5.34 -5.08 -15.69
C LYS A 138 5.95 -4.86 -17.06
N THR A 139 5.89 -5.85 -17.95
CA THR A 139 6.39 -5.77 -19.32
C THR A 139 5.93 -6.98 -20.15
N ASP A 140 5.77 -6.78 -21.43
CA ASP A 140 5.63 -7.82 -22.49
C ASP A 140 6.82 -7.79 -23.46
N LYS A 141 7.81 -6.93 -23.19
CA LYS A 141 9.00 -6.74 -24.04
C LYS A 141 10.24 -7.46 -23.51
N ALA A 142 10.11 -8.16 -22.39
CA ALA A 142 11.19 -8.99 -21.86
C ALA A 142 11.43 -10.19 -22.78
N MET A 143 12.69 -10.62 -22.84
CA MET A 143 13.13 -11.75 -23.65
C MET A 143 13.91 -12.73 -22.79
N SER A 144 13.71 -14.02 -22.97
CA SER A 144 14.41 -15.06 -22.23
C SER A 144 14.82 -16.21 -23.14
N PRO A 145 16.02 -16.78 -23.00
CA PRO A 145 16.40 -18.00 -23.69
C PRO A 145 15.85 -19.27 -23.03
N TYR A 146 15.32 -19.16 -21.80
CA TYR A 146 14.85 -20.31 -21.05
C TYR A 146 13.54 -20.87 -21.60
N GLN A 147 13.46 -22.20 -21.54
CA GLN A 147 12.27 -23.01 -21.77
C GLN A 147 11.67 -23.43 -20.44
N GLY A 148 10.40 -23.86 -20.42
CA GLY A 148 9.70 -24.26 -19.20
C GLY A 148 9.18 -23.08 -18.35
N ILE A 149 9.16 -21.88 -18.89
CA ILE A 149 8.64 -20.67 -18.21
C ILE A 149 7.19 -20.91 -17.79
N GLY A 150 6.87 -20.56 -16.56
CA GLY A 150 5.57 -20.81 -15.92
C GLY A 150 5.52 -22.10 -15.11
N GLY A 151 6.58 -22.93 -15.16
CA GLY A 151 6.79 -24.07 -14.29
C GLY A 151 7.99 -23.86 -13.38
N ASP A 152 8.37 -24.90 -12.67
CA ASP A 152 9.43 -24.94 -11.63
C ASP A 152 10.81 -25.38 -12.16
N ASN A 153 10.96 -25.59 -13.46
CA ASN A 153 12.21 -26.03 -14.07
C ASN A 153 12.49 -25.28 -15.38
N LEU A 154 13.50 -24.41 -15.34
CA LEU A 154 13.95 -23.61 -16.47
C LEU A 154 15.18 -24.27 -17.12
N THR A 155 15.03 -24.69 -18.38
CA THR A 155 16.09 -25.32 -19.17
C THR A 155 16.49 -24.44 -20.34
N LEU A 156 17.72 -24.62 -20.84
CA LEU A 156 18.23 -23.95 -22.03
C LEU A 156 17.96 -24.80 -23.28
N PRO A 157 17.91 -24.20 -24.48
CA PRO A 157 17.82 -24.96 -25.73
C PRO A 157 18.97 -25.96 -25.87
N GLY A 158 18.72 -27.11 -26.49
CA GLY A 158 19.72 -28.17 -26.64
C GLY A 158 20.96 -27.81 -27.49
N ASP A 159 20.88 -26.73 -28.25
CA ASP A 159 21.96 -26.14 -29.06
C ASP A 159 22.56 -24.87 -28.38
N TRP A 160 22.25 -24.62 -27.10
CA TRP A 160 22.77 -23.49 -26.37
C TRP A 160 24.30 -23.51 -26.28
N VAL A 161 24.94 -22.38 -26.60
CA VAL A 161 26.38 -22.23 -26.48
C VAL A 161 26.71 -21.42 -25.22
N HIS A 162 27.25 -22.11 -24.22
CA HIS A 162 27.72 -21.49 -22.99
C HIS A 162 28.95 -20.61 -23.25
N GLY A 163 28.92 -19.36 -22.81
CA GLY A 163 30.02 -18.41 -22.87
C GLY A 163 30.64 -18.12 -21.52
N GLY A 164 31.87 -17.67 -21.47
CA GLY A 164 32.49 -17.09 -20.26
C GLY A 164 31.89 -15.74 -19.92
N SER A 165 31.35 -15.07 -20.93
CA SER A 165 30.60 -13.81 -20.83
C SER A 165 29.34 -13.88 -21.70
N THR A 166 28.42 -12.96 -21.53
CA THR A 166 27.19 -12.88 -22.37
C THR A 166 27.52 -12.62 -23.84
N GLN A 167 28.60 -11.90 -24.14
CA GLN A 167 29.04 -11.62 -25.51
C GLN A 167 29.61 -12.86 -26.24
N ASP A 168 30.04 -13.88 -25.47
CA ASP A 168 30.57 -15.14 -26.01
C ASP A 168 29.46 -16.17 -26.32
N MET A 169 28.22 -15.91 -25.94
CA MET A 169 27.06 -16.78 -26.16
C MET A 169 26.54 -16.66 -27.59
N SER A 170 27.15 -17.35 -28.55
CA SER A 170 26.84 -17.19 -29.97
C SER A 170 25.39 -17.51 -30.37
N THR A 171 24.68 -18.31 -29.57
CA THR A 171 23.28 -18.67 -29.79
C THR A 171 22.29 -17.77 -29.03
N LEU A 172 22.76 -16.79 -28.25
CA LEU A 172 21.90 -15.97 -27.40
C LEU A 172 20.71 -15.40 -28.15
N TYR A 173 20.95 -14.54 -29.14
CA TYR A 173 19.87 -13.84 -29.83
C TYR A 173 18.93 -14.75 -30.64
N SER A 174 19.42 -15.91 -31.11
CA SER A 174 18.57 -16.88 -31.80
C SER A 174 17.69 -17.71 -30.87
N SER A 175 18.01 -17.71 -29.58
CA SER A 175 17.30 -18.47 -28.54
C SER A 175 16.31 -17.63 -27.73
N LEU A 176 16.32 -16.31 -27.91
CA LEU A 176 15.44 -15.42 -27.16
C LEU A 176 13.97 -15.59 -27.59
N ASN A 177 13.10 -15.76 -26.61
CA ASN A 177 11.65 -15.82 -26.76
C ASN A 177 11.00 -14.68 -25.97
N PRO A 178 9.90 -14.08 -26.47
CA PRO A 178 9.15 -13.07 -25.72
C PRO A 178 8.66 -13.60 -24.39
N LEU A 179 8.71 -12.74 -23.37
CA LEU A 179 8.30 -13.03 -22.01
C LEU A 179 7.42 -11.89 -21.48
N GLU A 180 6.23 -12.23 -21.06
CA GLU A 180 5.36 -11.33 -20.31
C GLU A 180 5.55 -11.52 -18.81
N LEU A 181 5.77 -10.42 -18.10
CA LEU A 181 5.79 -10.38 -16.63
C LEU A 181 4.55 -9.65 -16.14
N SER A 182 3.62 -10.43 -15.61
CA SER A 182 2.35 -9.93 -15.08
C SER A 182 1.88 -10.78 -13.92
N LEU A 183 1.07 -10.17 -13.04
CA LEU A 183 0.46 -10.82 -11.89
C LEU A 183 -1.03 -10.51 -11.87
N LYS A 184 -1.85 -11.54 -11.76
CA LYS A 184 -3.30 -11.45 -11.62
C LYS A 184 -3.71 -11.94 -10.23
N ARG A 185 -4.60 -11.19 -9.57
CA ARG A 185 -5.23 -11.56 -8.31
C ARG A 185 -6.74 -11.64 -8.52
N GLU A 186 -7.31 -12.76 -8.15
CA GLU A 186 -8.75 -12.98 -8.13
C GLU A 186 -9.18 -13.33 -6.71
N ARG A 187 -10.14 -12.59 -6.19
CA ARG A 187 -10.61 -12.72 -4.82
C ARG A 187 -12.10 -12.97 -4.83
N ALA A 188 -12.53 -14.04 -4.18
CA ALA A 188 -13.92 -14.36 -3.97
C ALA A 188 -14.20 -14.58 -2.49
N GLY A 189 -15.32 -14.08 -2.01
CA GLY A 189 -15.67 -14.18 -0.59
C GLY A 189 -17.14 -14.35 -0.33
N ILE A 190 -17.44 -14.94 0.85
CA ILE A 190 -18.79 -15.07 1.39
C ILE A 190 -18.76 -14.64 2.85
N GLY A 191 -19.72 -13.81 3.24
CA GLY A 191 -19.88 -13.33 4.61
C GLY A 191 -21.32 -13.51 5.08
N PHE A 192 -21.46 -13.85 6.34
CA PHE A 192 -22.77 -13.91 7.00
C PHE A 192 -22.70 -13.15 8.32
N GLU A 193 -23.63 -12.23 8.53
CA GLU A 193 -23.82 -11.51 9.78
C GLU A 193 -25.23 -11.77 10.32
N TYR A 194 -25.32 -12.07 11.61
CA TYR A 194 -26.58 -12.21 12.33
C TYR A 194 -26.61 -11.19 13.47
N GLN A 195 -27.71 -10.49 13.60
CA GLN A 195 -27.99 -9.56 14.67
C GLN A 195 -29.19 -10.04 15.47
N ALA A 196 -28.99 -10.34 16.74
CA ALA A 196 -30.11 -10.63 17.64
C ALA A 196 -30.91 -9.34 17.93
N GLU A 197 -32.19 -9.47 18.23
CA GLU A 197 -33.08 -8.34 18.55
C GLU A 197 -32.60 -7.48 19.73
N THR A 198 -31.58 -7.96 20.48
CA THR A 198 -31.05 -7.33 21.66
C THR A 198 -29.58 -6.93 21.51
N LEU A 199 -28.72 -7.27 22.44
CA LEU A 199 -27.43 -6.69 22.72
C LEU A 199 -26.27 -7.31 21.95
N TRP A 200 -26.46 -8.30 21.06
CA TRP A 200 -25.35 -8.97 20.43
C TRP A 200 -25.52 -9.22 18.92
N SER A 201 -24.42 -9.28 18.23
CA SER A 201 -24.34 -9.72 16.83
C SER A 201 -23.14 -10.64 16.64
N THR A 202 -23.20 -11.48 15.61
CA THR A 202 -22.09 -12.36 15.22
C THR A 202 -21.91 -12.33 13.72
N TYR A 203 -20.68 -12.58 13.27
CA TYR A 203 -20.37 -12.67 11.86
C TYR A 203 -19.31 -13.75 11.60
N VAL A 204 -19.36 -14.27 10.37
CA VAL A 204 -18.33 -15.14 9.80
C VAL A 204 -18.12 -14.70 8.35
N ASN A 205 -16.88 -14.44 7.96
CA ASN A 205 -16.46 -14.16 6.61
C ASN A 205 -15.40 -15.17 6.20
N TYR A 206 -15.51 -15.67 4.99
CA TYR A 206 -14.49 -16.47 4.33
C TYR A 206 -14.15 -15.81 3.01
N GLN A 207 -12.88 -15.77 2.69
CA GLN A 207 -12.37 -15.21 1.45
C GLN A 207 -11.20 -16.04 0.96
N ARG A 208 -11.22 -16.35 -0.35
CA ARG A 208 -10.08 -16.93 -1.07
C ARG A 208 -9.53 -15.90 -2.04
N GLU A 209 -8.22 -15.77 -2.07
CA GLU A 209 -7.48 -15.03 -3.08
C GLU A 209 -6.54 -15.99 -3.81
N ASP A 210 -6.67 -16.07 -5.14
CA ASP A 210 -5.72 -16.72 -6.03
C ASP A 210 -4.87 -15.65 -6.70
N LYS A 211 -3.53 -15.81 -6.66
CA LYS A 211 -2.56 -14.92 -7.28
C LYS A 211 -1.66 -15.71 -8.21
N THR A 212 -1.77 -15.46 -9.50
CA THR A 212 -1.07 -16.20 -10.56
C THR A 212 -0.28 -15.27 -11.46
N GLY A 213 0.73 -15.81 -12.15
CA GLY A 213 1.52 -15.09 -13.15
C GLY A 213 3.01 -15.34 -13.05
N LEU A 214 3.80 -14.38 -13.54
CA LEU A 214 5.25 -14.42 -13.54
C LEU A 214 5.83 -13.15 -12.92
N LYS A 215 6.85 -13.32 -12.09
CA LYS A 215 7.64 -12.19 -11.55
C LYS A 215 9.12 -12.34 -11.91
N GLN A 216 9.82 -11.23 -11.95
CA GLN A 216 11.25 -11.22 -12.16
C GLN A 216 11.98 -11.71 -10.91
N ALA A 217 12.89 -12.64 -11.09
CA ALA A 217 13.88 -13.09 -10.12
C ALA A 217 15.28 -13.11 -10.74
N SER A 218 16.28 -13.51 -9.99
CA SER A 218 17.64 -13.67 -10.50
C SER A 218 18.31 -14.88 -9.85
N GLY A 219 19.13 -15.56 -10.61
CA GLY A 219 20.01 -16.61 -10.15
C GLY A 219 21.48 -16.23 -10.36
N SER A 220 22.37 -16.73 -9.51
CA SER A 220 23.81 -16.45 -9.57
C SER A 220 24.65 -17.70 -9.49
N PHE A 221 25.77 -17.70 -10.21
CA PHE A 221 26.80 -18.71 -10.17
C PHE A 221 28.15 -18.00 -10.04
N TYR A 222 28.66 -17.87 -8.82
CA TYR A 222 29.84 -17.10 -8.49
C TYR A 222 29.70 -15.62 -8.92
N ASN A 223 30.42 -15.19 -9.95
CA ASN A 223 30.38 -13.82 -10.47
C ASN A 223 29.49 -13.64 -11.71
N GLN A 224 28.69 -14.64 -12.04
CA GLN A 224 27.79 -14.65 -13.19
C GLN A 224 26.33 -14.70 -12.70
N SER A 225 25.48 -13.87 -13.27
CA SER A 225 24.07 -13.79 -12.91
C SER A 225 23.16 -13.85 -14.14
N MET A 226 21.96 -14.32 -13.93
CA MET A 226 20.93 -14.32 -14.95
C MET A 226 19.58 -13.90 -14.36
N MET A 227 18.81 -13.12 -15.12
CA MET A 227 17.42 -12.85 -14.82
C MET A 227 16.58 -14.06 -15.21
N ILE A 228 15.72 -14.49 -14.32
CA ILE A 228 14.82 -15.65 -14.52
C ILE A 228 13.39 -15.24 -14.21
N ALA A 229 12.45 -15.92 -14.90
CA ALA A 229 11.02 -15.75 -14.65
C ALA A 229 10.58 -16.72 -13.55
N GLU A 230 10.21 -16.19 -12.41
CA GLU A 230 9.70 -16.97 -11.27
C GLU A 230 8.21 -17.16 -11.41
N PRO A 231 7.71 -18.40 -11.36
CA PRO A 231 6.27 -18.68 -11.40
C PRO A 231 5.62 -18.27 -10.09
N VAL A 232 4.42 -17.71 -10.18
CA VAL A 232 3.58 -17.35 -9.04
C VAL A 232 2.26 -18.08 -9.18
N ASP A 233 1.96 -18.97 -8.24
CA ASP A 233 0.68 -19.67 -8.11
C ASP A 233 0.35 -19.82 -6.62
N TYR A 234 -0.19 -18.74 -6.04
CA TYR A 234 -0.47 -18.61 -4.63
C TYR A 234 -1.95 -18.64 -4.36
N THR A 235 -2.34 -19.38 -3.33
CA THR A 235 -3.69 -19.34 -2.78
C THR A 235 -3.62 -18.83 -1.34
N THR A 236 -4.48 -17.86 -0.99
CA THR A 236 -4.62 -17.38 0.38
C THR A 236 -6.07 -17.50 0.82
N ASP A 237 -6.33 -18.34 1.81
CA ASP A 237 -7.62 -18.46 2.46
C ASP A 237 -7.65 -17.61 3.74
N THR A 238 -8.64 -16.71 3.87
CA THR A 238 -8.83 -15.89 5.05
C THR A 238 -10.19 -16.20 5.69
N ILE A 239 -10.20 -16.43 7.00
CA ILE A 239 -11.39 -16.65 7.80
C ILE A 239 -11.46 -15.60 8.90
N GLU A 240 -12.54 -14.85 8.95
CA GLU A 240 -12.83 -13.91 10.03
C GLU A 240 -14.13 -14.29 10.72
N ALA A 241 -14.12 -14.34 12.04
CA ALA A 241 -15.33 -14.59 12.83
C ALA A 241 -15.33 -13.72 14.06
N GLY A 242 -16.51 -13.33 14.53
CA GLY A 242 -16.59 -12.52 15.73
C GLY A 242 -17.97 -12.45 16.34
N ILE A 243 -17.98 -12.12 17.63
CA ILE A 243 -19.19 -11.83 18.39
C ILE A 243 -19.02 -10.45 19.03
N ARG A 244 -20.05 -9.63 18.91
CA ARG A 244 -20.10 -8.25 19.38
C ARG A 244 -21.22 -8.09 20.38
N PHE A 245 -20.97 -7.34 21.43
CA PHE A 245 -21.95 -6.96 22.44
C PHE A 245 -21.96 -5.45 22.59
N ALA A 246 -23.13 -4.85 22.67
CA ALA A 246 -23.29 -3.42 22.82
C ALA A 246 -24.33 -3.11 23.92
N GLY A 247 -23.97 -2.24 24.85
CA GLY A 247 -24.88 -1.66 25.85
C GLY A 247 -24.96 -0.15 25.66
N ASP A 248 -25.64 0.53 26.56
CA ASP A 248 -25.90 1.97 26.44
C ASP A 248 -24.62 2.83 26.38
N ASN A 249 -23.60 2.43 27.15
CA ASN A 249 -22.34 3.17 27.26
C ASN A 249 -21.09 2.29 27.12
N TRP A 250 -21.23 1.06 26.66
CA TRP A 250 -20.14 0.14 26.43
C TRP A 250 -20.34 -0.70 25.17
N TYR A 251 -19.23 -1.13 24.60
CA TYR A 251 -19.15 -2.05 23.49
C TYR A 251 -18.00 -3.02 23.75
N THR A 252 -18.18 -4.29 23.41
CA THR A 252 -17.09 -5.26 23.40
C THR A 252 -17.25 -6.23 22.26
N ALA A 253 -16.12 -6.72 21.72
CA ALA A 253 -16.13 -7.72 20.67
C ALA A 253 -14.95 -8.68 20.86
N VAL A 254 -15.21 -9.97 20.60
CA VAL A 254 -14.19 -10.99 20.43
C VAL A 254 -14.14 -11.33 18.95
N ASN A 255 -12.96 -11.25 18.35
CA ASN A 255 -12.76 -11.57 16.94
C ASN A 255 -11.64 -12.60 16.80
N TYR A 256 -11.83 -13.49 15.84
CA TYR A 256 -10.83 -14.41 15.34
C TYR A 256 -10.52 -14.04 13.88
N ASN A 257 -9.24 -14.10 13.53
CA ASN A 257 -8.74 -13.96 12.17
C ASN A 257 -7.75 -15.07 11.90
N GLY A 258 -7.97 -15.83 10.82
CA GLY A 258 -7.10 -16.88 10.33
C GLY A 258 -6.70 -16.60 8.88
N SER A 259 -5.45 -16.85 8.53
CA SER A 259 -4.93 -16.75 7.18
C SER A 259 -4.09 -17.98 6.88
N ILE A 260 -4.35 -18.64 5.77
CA ILE A 260 -3.65 -19.84 5.30
C ILE A 260 -3.13 -19.52 3.90
N PHE A 261 -1.81 -19.47 3.77
CA PHE A 261 -1.13 -19.23 2.51
C PHE A 261 -0.53 -20.53 1.98
N LYS A 262 -0.73 -20.77 0.68
CA LYS A 262 -0.15 -21.90 -0.06
C LYS A 262 0.48 -21.45 -1.36
N ASN A 263 1.64 -22.03 -1.68
CA ASN A 263 2.33 -21.87 -2.93
C ASN A 263 2.36 -23.23 -3.67
N ALA A 264 1.95 -23.26 -4.94
CA ALA A 264 1.99 -24.47 -5.73
C ALA A 264 3.43 -24.94 -6.02
N TYR A 265 4.40 -24.05 -5.92
CA TYR A 265 5.81 -24.30 -6.19
C TYR A 265 6.65 -24.07 -4.94
N SER A 266 7.44 -25.06 -4.52
CA SER A 266 8.35 -24.94 -3.37
C SER A 266 9.78 -24.53 -3.78
N GLU A 267 10.14 -24.79 -5.03
CA GLU A 267 11.49 -24.57 -5.58
C GLU A 267 11.40 -24.20 -7.06
N LEU A 268 12.35 -23.39 -7.54
CA LEU A 268 12.62 -23.15 -8.95
C LEU A 268 14.05 -23.61 -9.28
N SER A 269 14.18 -24.55 -10.22
CA SER A 269 15.47 -24.95 -10.78
C SER A 269 15.73 -24.25 -12.12
N PHE A 270 16.99 -23.91 -12.39
CA PHE A 270 17.37 -23.25 -13.64
C PHE A 270 18.78 -23.65 -14.08
N GLU A 271 18.96 -23.90 -15.37
CA GLU A 271 20.26 -24.21 -15.94
C GLU A 271 21.18 -22.98 -15.97
N ASN A 272 22.47 -23.17 -15.73
CA ASN A 272 23.46 -22.12 -15.85
C ASN A 272 23.69 -21.76 -17.32
N ALA A 273 23.37 -20.51 -17.70
CA ALA A 273 23.57 -20.04 -19.08
C ALA A 273 25.04 -19.83 -19.45
N PHE A 274 25.93 -19.68 -18.46
CA PHE A 274 27.36 -19.44 -18.66
C PHE A 274 28.16 -20.73 -18.62
N SER A 275 29.37 -20.68 -19.14
CA SER A 275 30.37 -21.73 -18.89
C SER A 275 30.72 -21.73 -17.41
N PRO A 276 30.59 -22.87 -16.70
CA PRO A 276 30.88 -22.92 -15.28
C PRO A 276 32.31 -22.47 -14.96
N THR A 277 32.46 -21.56 -14.01
CA THR A 277 33.78 -21.07 -13.53
C THR A 277 34.00 -21.54 -12.09
N PHE A 278 35.26 -21.77 -11.72
CA PHE A 278 35.68 -22.14 -10.36
C PHE A 278 34.89 -23.31 -9.73
N GLY A 279 34.43 -24.27 -10.55
CA GLY A 279 33.63 -25.41 -10.06
C GLY A 279 32.16 -25.10 -9.80
N ALA A 280 31.65 -23.97 -10.33
CA ALA A 280 30.24 -23.63 -10.26
C ALA A 280 29.36 -24.74 -10.85
N GLN A 281 28.16 -24.86 -10.30
CA GLN A 281 27.17 -25.85 -10.71
C GLN A 281 26.62 -25.56 -12.11
N THR A 282 26.13 -26.57 -12.78
CA THR A 282 25.43 -26.44 -14.07
C THR A 282 23.93 -26.12 -13.89
N THR A 283 23.39 -26.33 -12.70
CA THR A 283 22.00 -26.06 -12.35
C THR A 283 21.94 -25.32 -11.02
N GLY A 284 21.20 -24.24 -10.98
CA GLY A 284 20.87 -23.49 -9.77
C GLY A 284 19.50 -23.86 -9.25
N TYR A 285 19.33 -23.65 -7.96
CA TYR A 285 18.08 -23.92 -7.25
C TYR A 285 17.75 -22.75 -6.35
N MET A 286 16.49 -22.34 -6.36
CA MET A 286 15.97 -21.25 -5.55
C MET A 286 14.72 -21.72 -4.82
N SER A 287 14.74 -21.68 -3.49
CA SER A 287 13.53 -21.91 -2.69
C SER A 287 12.54 -20.79 -2.91
N LEU A 288 11.27 -21.13 -3.07
CA LEU A 288 10.18 -20.19 -3.24
C LEU A 288 9.44 -19.95 -1.92
N ASP A 289 8.51 -18.98 -1.91
CA ASP A 289 7.76 -18.59 -0.72
C ASP A 289 7.06 -19.81 -0.08
N PRO A 290 7.36 -20.17 1.19
CA PRO A 290 6.82 -21.39 1.81
C PRO A 290 5.37 -21.24 2.24
N ASP A 291 4.66 -22.37 2.31
CA ASP A 291 3.34 -22.47 2.93
C ASP A 291 3.41 -21.98 4.38
N ASN A 292 2.41 -21.21 4.79
CA ASN A 292 2.36 -20.68 6.15
C ASN A 292 0.94 -20.40 6.63
N GLU A 293 0.77 -20.34 7.94
CA GLU A 293 -0.51 -20.06 8.58
C GLU A 293 -0.36 -18.98 9.65
N ALA A 294 -1.42 -18.20 9.85
CA ALA A 294 -1.48 -17.19 10.90
C ALA A 294 -2.86 -17.17 11.55
N HIS A 295 -2.91 -17.22 12.88
CA HIS A 295 -4.14 -17.20 13.65
C HIS A 295 -4.07 -16.12 14.73
N THR A 296 -5.11 -15.31 14.86
CA THR A 296 -5.15 -14.22 15.86
C THR A 296 -6.54 -14.15 16.50
N VAL A 297 -6.56 -14.12 17.82
CA VAL A 297 -7.76 -13.80 18.59
C VAL A 297 -7.59 -12.42 19.22
N SER A 298 -8.61 -11.58 19.15
CA SER A 298 -8.59 -10.25 19.77
C SER A 298 -9.86 -9.94 20.53
N LEU A 299 -9.70 -9.26 21.66
CA LEU A 299 -10.76 -8.65 22.44
C LEU A 299 -10.67 -7.13 22.30
N LEU A 300 -11.77 -6.52 21.86
CA LEU A 300 -11.92 -5.07 21.79
C LEU A 300 -12.95 -4.62 22.82
N GLY A 301 -12.74 -3.41 23.35
CA GLY A 301 -13.69 -2.79 24.26
C GLY A 301 -13.72 -1.27 24.08
N GLN A 302 -14.91 -0.71 24.23
CA GLN A 302 -15.13 0.73 24.35
C GLN A 302 -16.00 0.99 25.58
N TYR A 303 -15.67 2.01 26.34
CA TYR A 303 -16.46 2.50 27.45
C TYR A 303 -16.58 4.00 27.44
N VAL A 304 -17.80 4.51 27.62
CA VAL A 304 -18.11 5.95 27.67
C VAL A 304 -18.52 6.30 29.10
N ALA A 305 -17.64 7.01 29.81
CA ALA A 305 -17.86 7.49 31.17
C ALA A 305 -18.08 9.02 31.16
N GLY A 306 -19.30 9.44 30.98
CA GLY A 306 -19.66 10.85 30.87
C GLY A 306 -18.97 11.55 29.69
N ARG A 307 -17.91 12.30 29.94
CA ARG A 307 -17.15 13.04 28.91
C ARG A 307 -15.84 12.33 28.48
N THR A 308 -15.63 11.14 29.00
CA THR A 308 -14.43 10.34 28.75
C THR A 308 -14.80 9.11 27.94
N ILE A 309 -14.07 8.89 26.85
CA ILE A 309 -14.17 7.69 25.99
C ILE A 309 -12.88 6.91 26.17
N MET A 310 -13.00 5.64 26.49
CA MET A 310 -11.90 4.68 26.59
C MET A 310 -12.09 3.60 25.56
N ASN A 311 -11.04 3.33 24.76
CA ASN A 311 -11.01 2.22 23.81
C ASN A 311 -9.82 1.34 24.15
N GLY A 312 -10.06 0.03 24.21
CA GLY A 312 -9.04 -0.95 24.49
C GLY A 312 -9.08 -2.09 23.47
N ARG A 313 -7.92 -2.66 23.20
CA ARG A 313 -7.77 -3.90 22.43
C ARG A 313 -6.64 -4.71 23.04
N VAL A 314 -6.84 -6.00 23.16
CA VAL A 314 -5.78 -6.98 23.39
C VAL A 314 -5.88 -8.07 22.33
N TYR A 315 -4.74 -8.61 21.90
CA TYR A 315 -4.71 -9.72 20.96
C TYR A 315 -3.59 -10.69 21.28
N PHE A 316 -3.81 -11.92 20.86
CA PHE A 316 -2.84 -13.00 20.86
C PHE A 316 -2.92 -13.70 19.51
N GLY A 317 -1.78 -14.00 18.93
CA GLY A 317 -1.69 -14.66 17.63
C GLY A 317 -0.48 -15.58 17.57
N GLN A 318 -0.54 -16.50 16.63
CA GLN A 318 0.54 -17.42 16.31
C GLN A 318 0.66 -17.50 14.78
N MET A 319 1.89 -17.52 14.29
CA MET A 319 2.23 -17.78 12.89
C MET A 319 3.12 -19.01 12.86
N THR A 320 2.87 -19.91 11.90
CA THR A 320 3.62 -21.16 11.74
C THR A 320 4.02 -21.37 10.28
N GLN A 321 5.15 -22.04 10.10
CA GLN A 321 5.67 -22.44 8.81
C GLN A 321 6.47 -23.74 9.01
N ASP A 322 6.01 -24.84 8.39
CA ASP A 322 6.57 -26.17 8.57
C ASP A 322 6.87 -26.91 7.26
N GLN A 323 6.93 -26.18 6.14
CA GLN A 323 7.26 -26.76 4.84
C GLN A 323 8.68 -27.34 4.85
N ASP A 324 8.83 -28.54 4.30
CA ASP A 324 10.11 -29.19 4.15
C ASP A 324 11.08 -28.34 3.31
N PHE A 325 12.35 -28.31 3.73
CA PHE A 325 13.39 -27.65 2.96
C PHE A 325 13.66 -28.37 1.64
N SER A 326 13.93 -27.60 0.60
CA SER A 326 14.54 -28.14 -0.59
C SER A 326 15.96 -28.65 -0.29
N THR A 327 16.24 -29.86 -0.73
CA THR A 327 17.59 -30.45 -0.62
C THR A 327 18.39 -30.32 -1.91
N SER A 328 17.79 -29.76 -2.95
CA SER A 328 18.41 -29.61 -4.26
C SER A 328 19.63 -28.68 -4.21
N GLY A 329 20.75 -29.14 -4.74
CA GLY A 329 21.99 -28.37 -4.77
C GLY A 329 22.73 -28.23 -3.42
N TYR A 330 22.13 -28.66 -2.31
CA TYR A 330 22.78 -28.61 -1.00
C TYR A 330 23.57 -29.91 -0.73
N GLY A 331 24.90 -29.85 -0.84
CA GLY A 331 25.77 -31.00 -0.77
C GLY A 331 26.11 -31.47 0.66
N TYR A 332 25.50 -30.92 1.68
CA TYR A 332 25.76 -31.20 3.10
C TYR A 332 24.55 -31.81 3.78
N GLN A 333 24.74 -32.38 4.96
CA GLN A 333 23.65 -32.88 5.77
C GLN A 333 22.79 -31.70 6.30
N MET A 334 21.50 -31.76 6.10
CA MET A 334 20.57 -30.80 6.66
C MET A 334 20.44 -30.96 8.17
N PRO A 335 20.45 -29.88 8.96
CA PRO A 335 20.29 -29.97 10.41
C PRO A 335 18.85 -30.34 10.81
N ALA A 336 17.86 -30.04 9.95
CA ALA A 336 16.45 -30.31 10.15
C ALA A 336 15.76 -30.59 8.80
N GLU A 337 14.58 -31.21 8.82
CA GLU A 337 13.77 -31.47 7.62
C GLU A 337 13.00 -30.21 7.19
N SER A 338 12.55 -29.41 8.16
CA SER A 338 11.85 -28.12 7.95
C SER A 338 12.34 -27.08 8.95
N LEU A 339 11.96 -25.83 8.76
CA LEU A 339 12.23 -24.76 9.73
C LEU A 339 11.46 -24.95 11.04
N ASP A 340 10.31 -25.62 11.01
CA ASP A 340 9.34 -25.70 12.13
C ASP A 340 9.15 -24.32 12.78
N GLY A 341 8.97 -23.33 11.90
CA GLY A 341 8.94 -21.91 12.25
C GLY A 341 7.70 -21.55 13.05
N GLN A 342 7.89 -20.96 14.22
CA GLN A 342 6.80 -20.47 15.06
C GLN A 342 7.10 -19.06 15.55
N VAL A 343 6.13 -18.17 15.38
CA VAL A 343 6.16 -16.82 15.93
C VAL A 343 4.90 -16.55 16.71
N ASP A 344 5.05 -16.27 17.99
CA ASP A 344 3.95 -15.83 18.84
C ASP A 344 3.86 -14.30 18.81
N THR A 345 2.64 -13.79 18.70
CA THR A 345 2.40 -12.33 18.68
C THR A 345 1.39 -11.97 19.76
N GLN A 346 1.63 -10.89 20.47
CA GLN A 346 0.69 -10.35 21.44
C GLN A 346 0.74 -8.82 21.45
N GLY A 347 -0.35 -8.23 21.88
CA GLY A 347 -0.36 -6.78 22.02
C GLY A 347 -1.57 -6.24 22.74
N ALA A 348 -1.41 -5.01 23.18
CA ALA A 348 -2.43 -4.26 23.88
C ALA A 348 -2.42 -2.79 23.45
N THR A 349 -3.59 -2.24 23.19
CA THR A 349 -3.80 -0.81 22.91
C THR A 349 -4.80 -0.25 23.89
N LEU A 350 -4.48 0.89 24.49
CA LEU A 350 -5.42 1.69 25.27
C LEU A 350 -5.43 3.13 24.75
N LYS A 351 -6.61 3.66 24.43
CA LYS A 351 -6.80 5.05 24.03
C LYS A 351 -7.85 5.70 24.91
N VAL A 352 -7.53 6.82 25.51
CA VAL A 352 -8.40 7.59 26.39
C VAL A 352 -8.52 9.01 25.85
N VAL A 353 -9.74 9.45 25.62
CA VAL A 353 -10.05 10.84 25.23
C VAL A 353 -11.01 11.41 26.25
N SER A 354 -10.63 12.49 26.92
CA SER A 354 -11.44 13.11 27.96
C SER A 354 -11.63 14.60 27.69
N ARG A 355 -12.88 15.06 27.64
CA ARG A 355 -13.22 16.49 27.61
C ARG A 355 -13.34 17.01 29.03
N ILE A 356 -12.26 17.58 29.56
CA ILE A 356 -12.19 18.11 30.93
C ILE A 356 -13.20 19.23 31.12
N ASN A 357 -13.25 20.16 30.16
CA ASN A 357 -14.22 21.25 30.12
C ASN A 357 -14.51 21.66 28.65
N ARG A 358 -15.18 22.80 28.45
CA ARG A 358 -15.50 23.30 27.12
C ARG A 358 -14.28 23.74 26.29
N GLN A 359 -13.17 24.02 26.96
CA GLN A 359 -11.95 24.52 26.33
C GLN A 359 -10.86 23.47 26.21
N LEU A 360 -10.77 22.51 27.16
CA LEU A 360 -9.69 21.53 27.27
C LEU A 360 -10.17 20.12 26.99
N ARG A 361 -9.52 19.45 26.02
CA ARG A 361 -9.60 18.03 25.75
C ARG A 361 -8.21 17.41 25.92
N LEU A 362 -8.12 16.32 26.64
CA LEU A 362 -6.91 15.52 26.79
C LEU A 362 -7.07 14.22 26.02
N ASN A 363 -6.00 13.74 25.44
CA ASN A 363 -5.90 12.44 24.82
C ASN A 363 -4.63 11.72 25.30
N ALA A 364 -4.75 10.43 25.52
CA ALA A 364 -3.63 9.58 25.85
C ALA A 364 -3.80 8.26 25.11
N SER A 365 -2.73 7.70 24.58
CA SER A 365 -2.70 6.35 24.08
C SER A 365 -1.43 5.64 24.49
N TYR A 366 -1.59 4.33 24.67
CA TYR A 366 -0.48 3.42 24.86
C TYR A 366 -0.71 2.18 23.98
N ASP A 367 0.30 1.84 23.19
CA ASP A 367 0.31 0.70 22.33
C ASP A 367 1.52 -0.17 22.69
N TYR A 368 1.27 -1.42 22.99
CA TYR A 368 2.26 -2.48 23.20
C TYR A 368 2.08 -3.52 22.11
N SER A 369 3.16 -3.95 21.49
CA SER A 369 3.17 -5.09 20.59
C SER A 369 4.46 -5.88 20.77
N ASP A 370 4.33 -7.18 20.76
CA ASP A 370 5.41 -8.13 20.93
C ASP A 370 5.32 -9.20 19.85
N ARG A 371 6.44 -9.51 19.24
CA ARG A 371 6.63 -10.57 18.27
C ARG A 371 7.80 -11.41 18.76
N ASP A 372 7.49 -12.57 19.30
CA ASP A 372 8.43 -13.51 19.91
C ASP A 372 8.60 -14.71 18.96
N ASN A 373 9.77 -14.85 18.39
CA ASN A 373 10.08 -15.89 17.43
C ASN A 373 10.63 -17.12 18.15
N LYS A 374 9.83 -18.16 18.24
CA LYS A 374 10.12 -19.42 18.91
C LYS A 374 10.83 -20.45 18.05
N THR A 375 11.17 -20.07 16.81
CA THR A 375 11.88 -20.96 15.89
C THR A 375 13.21 -21.40 16.46
N ASN A 376 13.52 -22.68 16.36
CA ASN A 376 14.77 -23.24 16.84
C ASN A 376 15.97 -22.63 16.09
N VAL A 377 17.08 -22.48 16.80
CA VAL A 377 18.35 -22.10 16.19
C VAL A 377 19.12 -23.35 15.84
N GLU A 378 19.38 -23.55 14.56
CA GLU A 378 20.10 -24.70 14.03
C GLU A 378 21.44 -24.28 13.42
N GLU A 379 22.41 -25.17 13.43
CA GLU A 379 23.71 -24.97 12.82
C GLU A 379 23.71 -25.48 11.38
N TRP A 380 23.96 -24.57 10.45
CA TRP A 380 24.05 -24.84 9.02
C TRP A 380 25.48 -24.81 8.53
N THR A 381 25.81 -25.64 7.55
CA THR A 381 27.07 -25.48 6.83
C THR A 381 26.89 -24.39 5.79
N GLN A 382 27.57 -23.26 5.94
CA GLN A 382 27.48 -22.15 4.99
C GLN A 382 28.02 -22.57 3.63
N ILE A 383 27.21 -22.40 2.59
CA ILE A 383 27.66 -22.50 1.21
C ILE A 383 28.01 -21.10 0.73
N SER A 384 29.24 -20.86 0.39
CA SER A 384 29.70 -19.64 -0.25
C SER A 384 30.65 -20.02 -1.38
N ILE A 385 30.43 -19.41 -2.52
CA ILE A 385 31.31 -19.54 -3.67
C ILE A 385 32.55 -18.65 -3.55
N ASP A 386 32.46 -17.61 -2.67
CA ASP A 386 33.48 -16.57 -2.64
C ASP A 386 34.71 -16.90 -1.78
N SER A 387 34.54 -17.45 -0.59
CA SER A 387 35.71 -17.67 0.27
C SER A 387 35.54 -18.54 1.52
N THR A 388 34.33 -18.85 1.97
CA THR A 388 34.09 -19.42 3.30
C THR A 388 33.23 -20.67 3.30
N THR A 389 33.47 -21.58 2.36
CA THR A 389 32.76 -22.86 2.33
C THR A 389 33.09 -23.70 3.56
N GLY A 390 32.09 -24.30 4.15
CA GLY A 390 32.19 -25.22 5.27
C GLY A 390 32.28 -24.57 6.65
N GLN A 391 32.08 -23.26 6.77
CA GLN A 391 31.91 -22.61 8.06
C GLN A 391 30.49 -22.81 8.58
N ALA A 392 30.33 -22.81 9.92
CA ALA A 392 29.06 -22.85 10.57
C ALA A 392 28.31 -21.51 10.40
N ALA A 393 27.05 -21.59 10.06
CA ALA A 393 26.13 -20.46 10.08
C ALA A 393 24.86 -20.82 10.86
N TYR A 394 24.21 -19.87 11.45
CA TYR A 394 23.03 -20.07 12.28
C TYR A 394 21.88 -19.23 11.76
N ASN A 395 20.66 -19.78 11.78
CA ASN A 395 19.48 -18.96 11.54
C ASN A 395 19.23 -17.99 12.70
N THR A 396 18.64 -16.86 12.43
CA THR A 396 18.45 -15.75 13.39
C THR A 396 16.96 -15.48 13.62
N PRO A 397 16.31 -16.14 14.59
CA PRO A 397 14.91 -15.89 14.92
C PRO A 397 14.75 -14.49 15.51
N TYR A 398 14.27 -13.57 14.69
CA TYR A 398 14.17 -12.16 15.01
C TYR A 398 12.96 -11.84 15.87
N ASP A 399 13.20 -11.23 17.03
CA ASP A 399 12.18 -10.71 17.93
C ASP A 399 12.08 -9.20 17.88
N ILE A 400 10.91 -8.68 18.18
CA ILE A 400 10.72 -7.25 18.39
C ILE A 400 9.60 -6.96 19.37
N THR A 401 9.92 -6.23 20.43
CA THR A 401 8.95 -5.64 21.35
C THR A 401 8.89 -4.13 21.14
N THR A 402 7.70 -3.60 20.94
CA THR A 402 7.47 -2.17 20.71
C THR A 402 6.54 -1.59 21.76
N HIS A 403 6.96 -0.48 22.37
CA HIS A 403 6.14 0.35 23.23
C HIS A 403 5.95 1.74 22.61
N LYS A 404 4.70 2.20 22.48
CA LYS A 404 4.40 3.57 22.03
C LYS A 404 3.47 4.23 23.02
N ALA A 405 3.85 5.40 23.50
CA ALA A 405 3.01 6.23 24.36
C ALA A 405 2.82 7.60 23.71
N LYS A 406 1.59 8.09 23.70
CA LYS A 406 1.27 9.43 23.19
C LYS A 406 0.40 10.16 24.20
N LEU A 407 0.78 11.37 24.51
CA LEU A 407 0.03 12.29 25.36
C LEU A 407 -0.24 13.57 24.57
N GLY A 408 -1.49 14.03 24.56
CA GLY A 408 -1.85 15.25 23.86
C GLY A 408 -2.90 16.06 24.59
N ALA A 409 -2.87 17.34 24.34
CA ALA A 409 -3.84 18.29 24.84
C ALA A 409 -4.31 19.22 23.72
N ASP A 410 -5.62 19.43 23.62
CA ASP A 410 -6.23 20.42 22.76
C ASP A 410 -6.85 21.51 23.63
N TYR A 411 -6.43 22.75 23.44
CA TYR A 411 -6.93 23.87 24.19
C TYR A 411 -7.52 24.95 23.26
N ARG A 412 -8.79 25.26 23.49
CA ARG A 412 -9.47 26.37 22.78
C ARG A 412 -9.19 27.67 23.50
N LEU A 413 -8.26 28.46 22.96
CA LEU A 413 -7.89 29.76 23.48
C LEU A 413 -9.03 30.78 23.43
N ALA A 414 -9.68 30.86 22.25
CA ALA A 414 -10.81 31.72 21.95
C ALA A 414 -11.64 31.15 20.81
N ARG A 415 -12.70 31.84 20.40
CA ARG A 415 -13.47 31.45 19.22
C ARG A 415 -12.57 31.50 17.97
N GLY A 416 -12.40 30.36 17.29
CA GLY A 416 -11.57 30.24 16.09
C GLY A 416 -10.05 30.10 16.38
N HIS A 417 -9.62 30.04 17.66
CA HIS A 417 -8.23 29.87 18.06
C HIS A 417 -8.07 28.59 18.87
N LYS A 418 -7.30 27.63 18.36
CA LYS A 418 -7.04 26.35 19.00
C LYS A 418 -5.54 26.07 19.05
N LEU A 419 -5.04 25.70 20.21
CA LEU A 419 -3.70 25.22 20.43
C LEU A 419 -3.77 23.71 20.72
N GLU A 420 -2.96 22.94 20.04
CA GLU A 420 -2.76 21.51 20.30
C GLU A 420 -1.29 21.29 20.61
N GLY A 421 -0.99 20.35 21.47
CA GLY A 421 0.39 19.99 21.76
C GLY A 421 0.44 18.59 22.33
N GLY A 422 1.58 17.95 22.19
CA GLY A 422 1.73 16.60 22.68
C GLY A 422 3.16 16.12 22.68
N TYR A 423 3.32 14.97 23.32
CA TYR A 423 4.56 14.23 23.44
C TYR A 423 4.29 12.78 22.98
N ASP A 424 5.11 12.32 22.05
CA ASP A 424 5.10 10.98 21.52
C ASP A 424 6.41 10.28 21.93
N TYR A 425 6.30 9.08 22.48
CA TYR A 425 7.42 8.23 22.85
C TYR A 425 7.29 6.88 22.19
N ARG A 426 8.40 6.36 21.68
CA ARG A 426 8.51 5.02 21.11
C ARG A 426 9.79 4.35 21.59
N LYS A 427 9.67 3.09 22.05
CA LYS A 427 10.79 2.21 22.34
C LYS A 427 10.62 0.91 21.57
N ASP A 428 11.68 0.48 20.87
CA ASP A 428 11.76 -0.82 20.24
C ASP A 428 12.94 -1.60 20.84
N GLU A 429 12.68 -2.83 21.24
CA GLU A 429 13.67 -3.81 21.72
C GLU A 429 13.70 -4.96 20.72
N ARG A 430 14.90 -5.39 20.29
CA ARG A 430 15.11 -6.35 19.20
C ARG A 430 16.19 -7.34 19.54
N SER A 431 16.03 -8.58 19.06
CA SER A 431 17.13 -9.54 18.98
C SER A 431 17.81 -9.50 17.61
N TYR A 432 19.01 -10.02 17.50
CA TYR A 432 19.75 -10.21 16.25
C TYR A 432 19.87 -8.95 15.36
N GLN A 433 20.04 -7.79 15.99
CA GLN A 433 20.22 -6.52 15.29
C GLN A 433 21.44 -5.76 15.83
N ASP A 434 22.03 -4.90 15.00
CA ASP A 434 23.20 -4.09 15.35
C ASP A 434 22.94 -3.17 16.55
N ARG A 435 21.71 -2.91 16.86
CA ARG A 435 21.27 -2.15 18.02
C ARG A 435 20.02 -2.78 18.61
N GLU A 436 20.15 -3.29 19.83
CA GLU A 436 19.06 -3.98 20.51
C GLU A 436 17.89 -3.04 20.83
N THR A 437 18.19 -1.86 21.34
CA THR A 437 17.16 -0.91 21.79
C THR A 437 17.29 0.42 21.07
N THR A 438 16.16 0.94 20.58
CA THR A 438 16.03 2.34 20.14
C THR A 438 14.90 3.01 20.90
N GLU A 439 15.10 4.27 21.32
CA GLU A 439 14.11 5.10 21.98
C GLU A 439 13.95 6.40 21.21
N GLU A 440 12.73 6.77 20.88
CA GLU A 440 12.43 8.00 20.17
C GLU A 440 11.43 8.83 20.94
N SER A 441 11.77 10.08 21.20
CA SER A 441 10.94 11.08 21.89
C SER A 441 10.66 12.24 20.96
N THR A 442 9.39 12.60 20.79
CA THR A 442 8.98 13.72 19.93
C THR A 442 8.06 14.67 20.67
N LEU A 443 8.43 15.93 20.74
CA LEU A 443 7.58 17.03 21.22
C LEU A 443 7.01 17.77 20.02
N TRP A 444 5.71 18.07 20.04
CA TRP A 444 5.07 18.80 18.97
C TRP A 444 4.03 19.81 19.47
N ALA A 445 3.83 20.87 18.70
CA ALA A 445 2.78 21.84 18.93
C ALA A 445 2.14 22.26 17.60
N LYS A 446 0.82 22.47 17.61
CA LYS A 446 0.03 22.93 16.46
C LYS A 446 -0.88 24.06 16.88
N TYR A 447 -0.85 25.14 16.14
CA TYR A 447 -1.79 26.24 16.28
C TYR A 447 -2.74 26.28 15.08
N GLN A 448 -4.04 26.29 15.35
CA GLN A 448 -5.09 26.41 14.34
C GLN A 448 -5.84 27.74 14.52
N LEU A 449 -6.00 28.46 13.42
CA LEU A 449 -6.68 29.74 13.33
C LEU A 449 -7.80 29.69 12.31
N SER A 450 -9.04 29.82 12.78
CA SER A 450 -10.29 29.92 11.98
C SER A 450 -11.19 31.06 12.51
N ALA A 451 -10.55 32.13 13.02
CA ALA A 451 -11.25 33.28 13.58
C ALA A 451 -11.75 34.26 12.50
N PHE A 452 -11.13 34.29 11.35
CA PHE A 452 -11.50 35.14 10.24
C PHE A 452 -12.49 34.38 9.34
N ALA A 453 -13.51 35.11 8.86
CA ALA A 453 -14.43 34.54 7.87
C ALA A 453 -13.64 34.06 6.64
N ASN A 454 -13.97 32.87 6.15
CA ASN A 454 -13.39 32.29 4.93
C ASN A 454 -11.91 31.94 5.00
N TRP A 455 -11.27 31.97 6.20
CA TRP A 455 -9.89 31.52 6.41
C TRP A 455 -9.83 30.40 7.42
N ASN A 456 -9.14 29.34 7.04
CA ASN A 456 -8.72 28.27 7.96
C ASN A 456 -7.23 28.02 7.77
N MET A 457 -6.46 28.23 8.83
CA MET A 457 -5.01 28.14 8.79
C MET A 457 -4.51 27.34 9.98
N TRP A 458 -3.44 26.61 9.78
CA TRP A 458 -2.72 25.98 10.88
C TRP A 458 -1.22 25.89 10.59
N ILE A 459 -0.45 25.90 11.65
CA ILE A 459 0.98 25.61 11.64
C ILE A 459 1.27 24.59 12.73
N LYS A 460 2.15 23.63 12.43
CA LYS A 460 2.63 22.61 13.36
C LYS A 460 4.14 22.56 13.29
N GLY A 461 4.78 22.53 14.46
CA GLY A 461 6.20 22.25 14.61
C GLY A 461 6.40 21.01 15.47
N SER A 462 7.42 20.22 15.17
CA SER A 462 7.84 19.10 15.99
C SER A 462 9.35 18.96 16.01
N TYR A 463 9.84 18.47 17.15
CA TYR A 463 11.23 18.08 17.34
C TYR A 463 11.27 16.70 17.97
N GLY A 464 12.01 15.79 17.35
CA GLY A 464 12.17 14.42 17.79
C GLY A 464 13.65 14.05 17.89
N GLU A 465 13.97 13.23 18.87
CA GLU A 465 15.30 12.66 19.07
C GLU A 465 15.17 11.15 19.27
N ARG A 466 16.00 10.41 18.54
CA ARG A 466 16.14 8.97 18.66
C ARG A 466 17.56 8.64 19.06
N ASP A 467 17.69 7.86 20.14
CA ASP A 467 18.91 7.25 20.64
C ASP A 467 18.67 5.78 21.03
N GLY A 468 19.53 5.14 21.81
CA GLY A 468 19.31 3.80 22.31
C GLY A 468 20.56 3.14 22.89
N SER A 469 20.57 1.81 22.91
CA SER A 469 21.71 1.00 23.35
C SER A 469 22.94 1.23 22.50
N THR A 470 24.09 0.76 22.97
CA THR A 470 25.35 0.80 22.18
C THR A 470 25.14 0.12 20.84
N TYR A 471 25.51 0.82 19.76
CA TYR A 471 25.48 0.27 18.43
C TYR A 471 26.67 -0.69 18.26
N GLN A 472 26.42 -1.93 17.92
CA GLN A 472 27.43 -2.95 17.64
C GLN A 472 27.27 -3.35 16.19
N ALA A 473 28.22 -2.98 15.35
CA ALA A 473 28.26 -3.47 13.99
C ALA A 473 28.30 -5.00 14.02
N SER A 474 27.26 -5.62 13.51
CA SER A 474 26.91 -6.98 13.87
C SER A 474 27.53 -8.02 12.97
N GLU A 475 28.02 -9.06 13.58
CA GLU A 475 28.28 -10.37 12.98
C GLU A 475 27.02 -11.06 12.44
N TRP A 476 25.81 -10.58 12.80
CA TRP A 476 24.52 -11.16 12.39
C TRP A 476 24.15 -10.88 10.95
N THR A 477 24.66 -9.80 10.36
CA THR A 477 24.20 -9.34 9.03
C THR A 477 25.24 -9.54 7.94
N SER A 478 26.51 -9.52 8.25
CA SER A 478 27.61 -9.79 7.31
C SER A 478 28.94 -9.87 8.05
N SER A 479 29.78 -10.85 7.74
CA SER A 479 31.16 -10.96 8.23
C SER A 479 32.08 -9.84 7.70
N GLU A 480 31.66 -9.14 6.65
CA GLU A 480 32.41 -8.06 6.01
C GLU A 480 31.88 -6.66 6.41
N GLN A 481 31.09 -6.58 7.46
CA GLN A 481 30.51 -5.32 7.88
C GLN A 481 31.54 -4.37 8.44
N ASN A 482 31.45 -3.10 8.04
CA ASN A 482 32.29 -2.03 8.58
C ASN A 482 31.77 -1.59 9.97
N ASP A 483 32.65 -1.59 10.98
CA ASP A 483 32.31 -1.20 12.35
C ASP A 483 31.78 0.25 12.48
N LEU A 484 32.04 1.10 11.50
CA LEU A 484 31.55 2.48 11.45
C LEU A 484 30.19 2.62 10.79
N LEU A 485 29.67 1.56 10.14
CA LEU A 485 28.39 1.58 9.45
C LEU A 485 27.25 1.74 10.45
N ARG A 486 26.34 2.67 10.16
CA ARG A 486 25.08 2.86 10.88
C ARG A 486 23.93 2.73 9.92
N LYS A 487 23.05 1.77 10.15
CA LYS A 487 21.80 1.61 9.42
C LYS A 487 20.84 2.73 9.84
N TYR A 488 20.32 3.49 8.90
CA TYR A 488 19.52 4.70 9.16
C TYR A 488 18.31 4.45 10.09
N ASN A 489 17.73 3.25 10.06
CA ASN A 489 16.60 2.85 10.91
C ASN A 489 16.98 2.57 12.36
N LEU A 490 18.27 2.36 12.66
CA LEU A 490 18.82 2.08 13.98
C LEU A 490 19.70 3.21 14.53
N ALA A 491 20.23 4.07 13.67
CA ALA A 491 21.15 5.15 14.00
C ALA A 491 20.48 6.24 14.90
N ASP A 492 21.30 6.96 15.64
CA ASP A 492 20.86 8.18 16.32
C ASP A 492 20.36 9.19 15.29
N ARG A 493 19.27 9.88 15.62
CA ARG A 493 18.65 10.83 14.70
C ARG A 493 18.00 11.99 15.46
N LYS A 494 18.21 13.19 14.96
CA LYS A 494 17.43 14.38 15.34
C LYS A 494 16.54 14.78 14.18
N ARG A 495 15.24 14.89 14.44
CA ARG A 495 14.26 15.29 13.43
C ARG A 495 13.60 16.59 13.79
N THR A 496 13.73 17.58 12.92
CA THR A 496 12.98 18.84 13.01
C THR A 496 11.98 18.88 11.86
N GLN A 497 10.70 19.16 12.18
CA GLN A 497 9.67 19.23 11.14
C GLN A 497 8.76 20.45 11.38
N VAL A 498 8.44 21.15 10.30
CA VAL A 498 7.47 22.25 10.27
C VAL A 498 6.46 21.99 9.15
N GLU A 499 5.19 22.12 9.48
CA GLU A 499 4.09 21.98 8.52
C GLU A 499 3.15 23.18 8.66
N ALA A 500 2.62 23.66 7.54
CA ALA A 500 1.61 24.72 7.53
C ALA A 500 0.57 24.44 6.43
N ARG A 501 -0.67 24.85 6.68
CA ARG A 501 -1.73 24.84 5.65
C ARG A 501 -2.61 26.06 5.80
N VAL A 502 -3.01 26.59 4.65
CA VAL A 502 -3.92 27.73 4.54
C VAL A 502 -5.00 27.39 3.53
N THR A 503 -6.25 27.41 3.99
CA THR A 503 -7.43 27.32 3.12
C THR A 503 -8.17 28.63 3.16
N HIS A 504 -8.43 29.22 2.00
CA HIS A 504 -9.11 30.50 1.87
C HIS A 504 -10.23 30.44 0.83
N SER A 505 -11.42 30.88 1.21
CA SER A 505 -12.56 31.00 0.29
C SER A 505 -12.96 32.48 0.20
N PRO A 506 -12.30 33.27 -0.69
CA PRO A 506 -12.54 34.73 -0.81
C PRO A 506 -14.00 35.05 -1.19
N ILE A 507 -14.60 34.17 -1.96
CA ILE A 507 -16.04 34.17 -2.31
C ILE A 507 -16.57 32.74 -2.20
N ASP A 508 -17.88 32.56 -2.11
CA ASP A 508 -18.51 31.24 -1.91
C ASP A 508 -18.19 30.25 -3.04
N SER A 509 -17.93 30.76 -4.25
CA SER A 509 -17.62 29.97 -5.44
C SER A 509 -16.15 29.66 -5.62
N LEU A 510 -15.22 30.20 -4.82
CA LEU A 510 -13.78 30.02 -4.99
C LEU A 510 -13.14 29.54 -3.69
N THR A 511 -12.47 28.38 -3.76
CA THR A 511 -11.64 27.86 -2.68
C THR A 511 -10.19 27.74 -3.15
N LEU A 512 -9.29 28.29 -2.35
CA LEU A 512 -7.85 28.20 -2.51
C LEU A 512 -7.28 27.41 -1.34
N ASP A 513 -6.42 26.46 -1.60
CA ASP A 513 -5.71 25.70 -0.55
C ASP A 513 -4.23 25.68 -0.84
N PHE A 514 -3.42 25.89 0.19
CA PHE A 514 -1.97 25.86 0.11
C PHE A 514 -1.41 25.13 1.33
N GLY A 515 -0.57 24.13 1.09
CA GLY A 515 0.15 23.36 2.09
C GLY A 515 1.66 23.45 1.88
N ALA A 516 2.42 23.39 2.96
CA ALA A 516 3.88 23.27 2.93
C ALA A 516 4.37 22.43 4.12
N ARG A 517 5.39 21.62 3.88
CA ARG A 517 6.06 20.80 4.88
C ARG A 517 7.56 20.83 4.63
N TYR A 518 8.31 20.99 5.69
CA TYR A 518 9.76 20.83 5.72
C TYR A 518 10.12 19.87 6.85
N ALA A 519 10.97 18.88 6.56
CA ALA A 519 11.54 17.98 7.55
C ALA A 519 13.05 17.84 7.31
N LEU A 520 13.80 17.86 8.39
CA LEU A 520 15.24 17.64 8.43
C LEU A 520 15.51 16.48 9.39
N ASP A 521 16.10 15.42 8.87
CA ASP A 521 16.67 14.32 9.64
C ASP A 521 18.19 14.45 9.65
N ASP A 522 18.76 14.64 10.83
CA ASP A 522 20.19 14.77 11.07
C ASP A 522 20.68 13.50 11.79
N TYR A 523 21.63 12.79 11.17
CA TYR A 523 22.27 11.57 11.68
C TYR A 523 23.73 11.84 12.02
N ASN A 524 23.99 12.92 12.78
CA ASN A 524 25.31 13.49 13.03
C ASN A 524 26.31 12.55 13.73
N GLU A 525 25.83 11.46 14.35
CA GLU A 525 26.67 10.41 14.94
C GLU A 525 27.07 9.32 13.92
N THR A 526 26.56 9.39 12.69
CA THR A 526 26.83 8.41 11.63
C THR A 526 28.08 8.80 10.86
N GLN A 527 29.11 7.93 10.87
CA GLN A 527 30.31 8.09 10.05
C GLN A 527 30.16 7.45 8.68
N ILE A 528 29.58 6.24 8.61
CA ILE A 528 29.24 5.53 7.38
C ILE A 528 27.75 5.19 7.40
N GLY A 529 27.06 5.50 6.33
CA GLY A 529 25.62 5.39 6.17
C GLY A 529 24.99 6.73 5.82
N LEU A 530 23.69 6.86 6.06
CA LEU A 530 22.93 8.11 5.84
C LEU A 530 23.32 9.13 6.91
N THR A 531 23.78 10.31 6.50
CA THR A 531 24.23 11.39 7.38
C THR A 531 23.20 12.50 7.54
N GLU A 532 22.46 12.81 6.48
CA GLU A 532 21.40 13.81 6.47
C GLU A 532 20.30 13.45 5.49
N SER A 533 19.05 13.82 5.79
CA SER A 533 17.94 13.81 4.81
C SER A 533 17.05 15.02 5.01
N LYS A 534 16.78 15.74 3.92
CA LYS A 534 15.87 16.89 3.86
C LYS A 534 14.67 16.53 2.98
N ASP A 535 13.47 16.84 3.45
CA ASP A 535 12.22 16.67 2.70
C ASP A 535 11.48 18.00 2.72
N LEU A 536 11.38 18.65 1.56
CA LEU A 536 10.58 19.84 1.33
C LEU A 536 9.44 19.52 0.38
N SER A 537 8.21 19.63 0.85
CA SER A 537 7.04 19.50 -0.01
C SER A 537 6.11 20.71 0.11
N TYR A 538 5.48 21.07 -1.00
CA TYR A 538 4.40 22.04 -1.01
C TYR A 538 3.37 21.69 -2.07
N ASP A 539 2.12 22.02 -1.73
CA ASP A 539 0.97 21.81 -2.58
C ASP A 539 0.10 23.06 -2.65
N ALA A 540 -0.51 23.27 -3.80
CA ALA A 540 -1.49 24.32 -4.00
C ALA A 540 -2.66 23.78 -4.81
N SER A 541 -3.89 24.15 -4.46
CA SER A 541 -5.06 23.81 -5.26
C SER A 541 -6.06 24.94 -5.32
N VAL A 542 -6.80 24.97 -6.40
CA VAL A 542 -7.92 25.90 -6.64
C VAL A 542 -9.15 25.12 -7.10
N SER A 543 -10.28 25.43 -6.52
CA SER A 543 -11.59 24.99 -6.99
C SER A 543 -12.48 26.21 -7.22
N TYR A 544 -12.95 26.38 -8.43
CA TYR A 544 -13.76 27.54 -8.82
C TYR A 544 -15.06 27.11 -9.50
N LEU A 545 -16.17 27.41 -8.87
CA LEU A 545 -17.50 27.33 -9.45
C LEU A 545 -17.75 28.61 -10.27
N ILE A 546 -17.55 28.54 -11.58
CA ILE A 546 -17.78 29.68 -12.48
C ILE A 546 -19.25 30.10 -12.41
N ASN A 547 -20.12 29.10 -12.37
CA ASN A 547 -21.56 29.19 -12.11
C ASN A 547 -22.05 27.82 -11.59
N ASP A 548 -23.35 27.66 -11.37
CA ASP A 548 -23.95 26.42 -10.85
C ASP A 548 -23.66 25.17 -11.72
N ASP A 549 -23.31 25.37 -12.98
CA ASP A 549 -23.12 24.32 -13.97
C ASP A 549 -21.66 24.05 -14.32
N MET A 550 -20.78 25.00 -14.07
CA MET A 550 -19.36 24.95 -14.51
C MET A 550 -18.40 24.97 -13.34
N THR A 551 -17.54 23.99 -13.28
CA THR A 551 -16.48 23.89 -12.27
C THR A 551 -15.11 23.79 -12.95
N VAL A 552 -14.15 24.54 -12.43
CA VAL A 552 -12.72 24.42 -12.77
C VAL A 552 -11.98 24.03 -11.51
N THR A 553 -11.11 23.05 -11.63
CA THR A 553 -10.15 22.67 -10.59
C THR A 553 -8.74 22.68 -11.15
N ALA A 554 -7.77 23.08 -10.35
CA ALA A 554 -6.37 22.89 -10.69
C ALA A 554 -5.59 22.62 -9.40
N PHE A 555 -4.52 21.85 -9.51
CA PHE A 555 -3.62 21.61 -8.39
C PHE A 555 -2.17 21.48 -8.87
N TYR A 556 -1.26 21.75 -7.97
CA TYR A 556 0.17 21.53 -8.14
C TYR A 556 0.74 20.98 -6.84
N ASN A 557 1.58 19.97 -6.96
CA ASN A 557 2.33 19.41 -5.84
C ASN A 557 3.79 19.28 -6.24
N ARG A 558 4.70 19.65 -5.35
CA ARG A 558 6.13 19.42 -5.49
C ARG A 558 6.70 18.85 -4.22
N GLN A 559 7.57 17.85 -4.36
CA GLN A 559 8.37 17.30 -3.28
C GLN A 559 9.83 17.20 -3.72
N ASN A 560 10.73 17.69 -2.90
CA ASN A 560 12.17 17.50 -3.03
C ASN A 560 12.67 16.72 -1.82
N ILE A 561 13.43 15.65 -2.06
CA ILE A 561 14.09 14.87 -1.02
C ILE A 561 15.58 14.86 -1.34
N ASP A 562 16.38 15.50 -0.52
CA ASP A 562 17.82 15.50 -0.61
C ASP A 562 18.37 14.57 0.49
N SER A 563 19.22 13.61 0.14
CA SER A 563 19.85 12.72 1.09
C SER A 563 21.36 12.67 0.88
N GLU A 564 22.10 12.72 1.97
CA GLU A 564 23.56 12.65 1.99
C GLU A 564 23.99 11.38 2.71
N GLN A 565 24.95 10.67 2.13
CA GLN A 565 25.51 9.46 2.74
C GLN A 565 27.04 9.42 2.59
N ALA A 566 27.69 8.76 3.52
CA ALA A 566 29.10 8.45 3.49
C ALA A 566 29.30 6.94 3.41
N GLY A 567 30.35 6.51 2.71
CA GLY A 567 30.68 5.10 2.55
C GLY A 567 32.18 4.86 2.51
N SER A 568 32.56 3.57 2.56
CA SER A 568 33.92 3.10 2.48
C SER A 568 34.04 1.92 1.51
N SER A 569 34.95 2.00 0.57
CA SER A 569 35.28 0.93 -0.37
C SER A 569 36.32 -0.07 0.17
N ASN A 570 36.88 0.16 1.35
CA ASN A 570 37.96 -0.61 1.92
C ASN A 570 37.72 -1.05 3.38
N LEU A 571 36.46 -1.05 3.82
CA LEU A 571 36.03 -1.41 5.18
C LEU A 571 36.66 -0.55 6.30
N GLY A 572 37.23 0.60 5.95
CA GLY A 572 37.86 1.55 6.89
C GLY A 572 37.02 2.82 7.06
N ALA A 573 37.71 3.92 7.32
CA ALA A 573 37.11 5.26 7.40
C ALA A 573 36.41 5.64 6.09
N PRO A 574 35.44 6.58 6.11
CA PRO A 574 34.73 7.01 4.91
C PRO A 574 35.73 7.54 3.87
N ASN A 575 35.59 7.09 2.63
CA ASN A 575 36.42 7.50 1.50
C ASN A 575 35.63 7.89 0.25
N TRP A 576 34.30 7.86 0.31
CA TRP A 576 33.39 8.41 -0.68
C TRP A 576 32.16 9.00 -0.01
N TYR A 577 31.55 9.96 -0.69
CA TYR A 577 30.34 10.64 -0.24
C TYR A 577 29.35 10.68 -1.42
N GLY A 578 28.09 10.36 -1.15
CA GLY A 578 27.01 10.37 -2.12
C GLY A 578 25.92 11.36 -1.74
N VAL A 579 25.39 12.06 -2.74
CA VAL A 579 24.22 12.90 -2.62
C VAL A 579 23.19 12.39 -3.61
N VAL A 580 21.97 12.17 -3.13
CA VAL A 580 20.81 11.84 -3.97
C VAL A 580 19.77 12.92 -3.82
N GLU A 581 19.42 13.54 -4.94
CA GLU A 581 18.40 14.60 -5.04
C GLU A 581 17.20 14.05 -5.82
N ASP A 582 16.11 13.74 -5.11
CA ASP A 582 14.86 13.28 -5.67
C ASP A 582 13.88 14.43 -5.78
N GLN A 583 13.28 14.61 -6.95
CA GLN A 583 12.25 15.62 -7.19
C GLN A 583 11.02 15.00 -7.83
N VAL A 584 9.85 15.34 -7.33
CA VAL A 584 8.56 14.95 -7.91
C VAL A 584 7.69 16.18 -8.06
N ASP A 585 7.25 16.44 -9.31
CA ASP A 585 6.28 17.47 -9.66
C ASP A 585 5.00 16.83 -10.17
N VAL A 586 3.84 17.23 -9.67
CA VAL A 586 2.54 16.81 -10.18
C VAL A 586 1.66 18.03 -10.41
N LEU A 587 1.19 18.20 -11.63
CA LEU A 587 0.27 19.25 -12.03
C LEU A 587 -1.02 18.63 -12.54
N GLY A 588 -2.17 19.14 -12.11
CA GLY A 588 -3.47 18.71 -12.63
C GLY A 588 -4.42 19.86 -12.88
N ALA A 589 -5.28 19.71 -13.88
CA ALA A 589 -6.36 20.63 -14.19
C ALA A 589 -7.60 19.87 -14.64
N GLY A 590 -8.76 20.27 -14.13
CA GLY A 590 -10.05 19.68 -14.46
C GLY A 590 -11.09 20.76 -14.81
N PHE A 591 -11.95 20.44 -15.75
CA PHE A 591 -13.09 21.25 -16.12
C PHE A 591 -14.33 20.36 -16.26
N SER A 592 -15.43 20.77 -15.69
CA SER A 592 -16.72 20.10 -15.90
C SER A 592 -17.82 21.10 -16.22
N TYR A 593 -18.71 20.71 -17.15
CA TYR A 593 -19.90 21.46 -17.52
C TYR A 593 -21.13 20.54 -17.45
N ASN A 594 -22.06 20.82 -16.54
CA ASN A 594 -23.14 19.92 -16.16
C ASN A 594 -24.48 20.17 -16.83
N ASN A 595 -24.64 21.25 -17.61
CA ASN A 595 -25.96 21.73 -18.09
C ASN A 595 -25.97 22.10 -19.59
N LEU A 596 -25.36 21.29 -20.43
CA LEU A 596 -25.46 21.44 -21.87
C LEU A 596 -26.77 20.78 -22.38
N LEU A 597 -27.31 21.29 -23.48
CA LEU A 597 -28.51 20.77 -24.14
C LEU A 597 -29.70 20.61 -23.17
N GLU A 598 -30.01 21.64 -22.39
CA GLU A 598 -31.11 21.63 -21.42
C GLU A 598 -30.99 20.53 -20.36
N ASN A 599 -29.85 20.45 -19.71
CA ASN A 599 -29.48 19.42 -18.69
C ASN A 599 -29.36 17.98 -19.22
N LYS A 600 -29.26 17.79 -20.53
CA LYS A 600 -29.12 16.45 -21.10
C LYS A 600 -27.69 16.01 -21.31
N LEU A 601 -26.73 16.94 -21.40
CA LEU A 601 -25.34 16.62 -21.67
C LEU A 601 -24.44 17.21 -20.58
N ARG A 602 -23.56 16.36 -20.03
CA ARG A 602 -22.45 16.73 -19.14
C ARG A 602 -21.15 16.41 -19.85
N LEU A 603 -20.20 17.32 -19.78
CA LEU A 603 -18.87 17.15 -20.30
C LEU A 603 -17.85 17.32 -19.16
N GLY A 604 -16.81 16.55 -19.20
CA GLY A 604 -15.66 16.72 -18.31
C GLY A 604 -14.35 16.44 -19.01
N VAL A 605 -13.32 17.15 -18.59
CA VAL A 605 -11.94 16.98 -19.04
C VAL A 605 -11.05 17.09 -17.83
N ASP A 606 -10.21 16.09 -17.62
CA ASP A 606 -9.18 16.08 -16.60
C ASP A 606 -7.82 15.82 -17.25
N TYR A 607 -6.84 16.60 -16.88
CA TYR A 607 -5.47 16.46 -17.29
C TYR A 607 -4.57 16.39 -16.08
N THR A 608 -3.65 15.43 -16.06
CA THR A 608 -2.60 15.31 -15.04
C THR A 608 -1.26 15.10 -15.71
N TYR A 609 -0.27 15.81 -15.25
CA TYR A 609 1.13 15.63 -15.59
C TYR A 609 1.92 15.33 -14.33
N SER A 610 2.73 14.29 -14.35
CA SER A 610 3.72 14.02 -13.31
C SER A 610 5.11 13.91 -13.92
N ASP A 611 6.08 14.47 -13.22
CA ASP A 611 7.51 14.43 -13.56
C ASP A 611 8.26 14.07 -12.28
N SER A 612 8.91 12.92 -12.29
CA SER A 612 9.79 12.51 -11.20
C SER A 612 11.20 12.36 -11.77
N ASN A 613 12.17 12.91 -11.08
CA ASN A 613 13.58 12.74 -11.42
C ASN A 613 14.42 12.50 -10.18
N SER A 614 15.53 11.81 -10.36
CA SER A 614 16.50 11.52 -9.32
C SER A 614 17.90 11.74 -9.90
N ASN A 615 18.69 12.58 -9.23
CA ASN A 615 20.08 12.83 -9.57
C ASN A 615 20.97 12.26 -8.45
N THR A 616 21.94 11.42 -8.82
CA THR A 616 22.89 10.84 -7.90
C THR A 616 24.30 11.31 -8.22
N GLN A 617 24.96 11.93 -7.26
CA GLN A 617 26.33 12.39 -7.36
C GLN A 617 27.19 11.66 -6.33
N VAL A 618 28.36 11.16 -6.74
CA VAL A 618 29.31 10.49 -5.83
C VAL A 618 30.67 11.17 -5.96
N SER A 619 31.22 11.61 -4.83
CA SER A 619 32.58 12.15 -4.76
C SER A 619 33.56 11.04 -4.41
N GLN A 620 34.66 10.96 -5.12
CA GLN A 620 35.77 10.01 -4.98
C GLN A 620 35.44 8.55 -5.36
N GLY A 621 36.34 7.93 -6.09
CA GLY A 621 36.36 6.51 -6.44
C GLY A 621 35.55 6.15 -7.67
N ILE A 622 34.40 6.69 -7.89
CA ILE A 622 33.63 6.57 -9.11
C ILE A 622 33.28 8.00 -9.55
N THR A 623 33.96 8.46 -10.59
CA THR A 623 33.71 9.78 -11.17
C THR A 623 32.77 9.63 -12.35
N GLY A 624 31.59 10.23 -12.27
CA GLY A 624 30.62 10.31 -13.36
C GLY A 624 29.22 10.58 -12.84
N ASP A 625 28.43 11.18 -13.67
CA ASP A 625 26.99 11.17 -13.52
C ASP A 625 26.50 9.73 -13.66
N TYR A 626 25.77 9.23 -12.65
CA TYR A 626 25.05 7.97 -12.77
C TYR A 626 23.81 8.08 -13.66
N GLY A 627 23.66 9.23 -14.32
CA GLY A 627 22.57 9.58 -15.19
C GLY A 627 21.37 10.16 -14.44
N ASP A 628 20.56 10.88 -15.19
CA ASP A 628 19.26 11.36 -14.72
C ASP A 628 18.26 10.23 -14.84
N TYR A 629 17.80 9.70 -13.71
CA TYR A 629 16.65 8.81 -13.68
C TYR A 629 15.40 9.66 -13.69
N TYR A 630 14.51 9.46 -14.65
CA TYR A 630 13.23 10.16 -14.66
C TYR A 630 12.08 9.26 -15.09
N ALA A 631 10.87 9.64 -14.66
CA ALA A 631 9.62 9.14 -15.21
C ALA A 631 8.64 10.30 -15.41
N LYS A 632 8.11 10.45 -16.63
CA LYS A 632 7.16 11.49 -17.03
C LYS A 632 5.89 10.87 -17.53
N VAL A 633 4.76 11.30 -16.98
CA VAL A 633 3.45 10.77 -17.35
C VAL A 633 2.48 11.91 -17.64
N HIS A 634 1.86 11.85 -18.80
CA HIS A 634 0.71 12.70 -19.16
C HIS A 634 -0.53 11.84 -19.20
N ASN A 635 -1.55 12.21 -18.42
CA ASN A 635 -2.86 11.58 -18.42
C ASN A 635 -3.92 12.58 -18.85
N VAL A 636 -4.75 12.20 -19.82
CA VAL A 636 -5.93 12.94 -20.23
C VAL A 636 -7.15 12.03 -20.07
N ASN A 637 -8.20 12.54 -19.46
CA ASN A 637 -9.48 11.87 -19.36
C ASN A 637 -10.58 12.83 -19.81
N VAL A 638 -11.32 12.46 -20.86
CA VAL A 638 -12.44 13.22 -21.39
C VAL A 638 -13.68 12.36 -21.33
N TYR A 639 -14.76 12.88 -20.80
CA TYR A 639 -16.02 12.17 -20.82
C TYR A 639 -17.20 13.04 -21.26
N ALA A 640 -18.15 12.39 -21.89
CA ALA A 640 -19.44 12.95 -22.24
C ALA A 640 -20.55 12.04 -21.72
N LEU A 641 -21.44 12.55 -20.87
CA LEU A 641 -22.59 11.83 -20.35
C LEU A 641 -23.87 12.46 -20.92
N TYR A 642 -24.57 11.71 -21.77
CA TYR A 642 -25.79 12.15 -22.45
C TYR A 642 -27.00 11.41 -21.91
N LYS A 643 -27.97 12.16 -21.37
CA LYS A 643 -29.27 11.65 -20.93
C LYS A 643 -30.18 11.46 -22.13
N ALA A 644 -30.16 10.26 -22.71
CA ALA A 644 -30.92 9.95 -23.93
C ALA A 644 -32.42 9.90 -23.67
N THR A 645 -32.85 9.37 -22.52
CA THR A 645 -34.22 9.38 -22.02
C THR A 645 -34.21 9.59 -20.50
N GLU A 646 -35.39 9.65 -19.88
CA GLU A 646 -35.45 9.71 -18.39
C GLU A 646 -34.86 8.48 -17.70
N LYS A 647 -34.79 7.35 -18.39
CA LYS A 647 -34.29 6.08 -17.88
C LYS A 647 -32.97 5.61 -18.50
N MET A 648 -32.46 6.26 -19.53
CA MET A 648 -31.28 5.79 -20.26
C MET A 648 -30.27 6.91 -20.41
N ASP A 649 -29.07 6.64 -19.92
CA ASP A 649 -27.91 7.49 -20.07
C ASP A 649 -26.86 6.80 -20.98
N LEU A 650 -26.23 7.55 -21.88
CA LEU A 650 -25.09 7.13 -22.70
C LEU A 650 -23.86 7.88 -22.23
N ARG A 651 -22.77 7.16 -22.05
CA ARG A 651 -21.49 7.74 -21.64
C ARG A 651 -20.39 7.35 -22.61
N LEU A 652 -19.69 8.34 -23.12
CA LEU A 652 -18.47 8.18 -23.90
C LEU A 652 -17.29 8.62 -23.02
N ASP A 653 -16.33 7.74 -22.86
CA ASP A 653 -15.06 8.00 -22.17
C ASP A 653 -13.92 7.90 -23.20
N TYR A 654 -13.00 8.84 -23.15
CA TYR A 654 -11.72 8.78 -23.83
C TYR A 654 -10.62 9.03 -22.82
N LYS A 655 -9.65 8.13 -22.76
CA LYS A 655 -8.45 8.26 -21.91
C LYS A 655 -7.21 8.18 -22.78
N MET A 656 -6.19 8.94 -22.42
CA MET A 656 -4.87 8.89 -23.04
C MET A 656 -3.83 8.88 -21.94
N GLU A 657 -2.83 8.04 -22.09
CA GLU A 657 -1.63 8.05 -21.26
C GLU A 657 -0.40 8.07 -22.16
N ASN A 658 0.49 9.03 -21.92
CA ASN A 658 1.82 9.06 -22.51
C ASN A 658 2.83 8.94 -21.38
N TYR A 659 3.60 7.87 -21.41
CA TYR A 659 4.62 7.53 -20.42
C TYR A 659 6.01 7.59 -21.06
N LYS A 660 6.95 8.20 -20.34
CA LYS A 660 8.38 8.22 -20.70
C LYS A 660 9.21 8.04 -19.48
N ASP A 661 10.21 7.19 -19.54
CA ASP A 661 11.19 7.05 -18.48
C ASP A 661 12.63 6.92 -19.03
N ASN A 662 13.57 7.05 -18.12
CA ASN A 662 14.97 6.71 -18.33
C ASN A 662 15.46 5.99 -17.08
N ASP A 663 15.69 4.69 -17.22
CA ASP A 663 16.22 3.84 -16.15
C ASP A 663 17.30 2.93 -16.74
N ALA A 664 18.54 3.34 -16.57
CA ALA A 664 19.70 2.63 -17.11
C ALA A 664 19.81 1.17 -16.63
N ALA A 665 19.15 0.80 -15.52
CA ALA A 665 19.12 -0.58 -15.03
C ALA A 665 18.14 -1.45 -15.83
N ASN A 666 17.14 -0.85 -16.47
CA ASN A 666 16.15 -1.54 -17.29
C ASN A 666 16.43 -1.41 -18.81
N ASP A 667 17.10 -0.36 -19.23
CA ASP A 667 17.46 -0.13 -20.65
C ASP A 667 18.74 -0.89 -21.06
N ILE A 668 18.82 -2.18 -20.73
CA ILE A 668 20.00 -3.00 -21.00
C ILE A 668 19.62 -4.12 -21.98
N THR A 669 20.45 -4.30 -23.04
CA THR A 669 20.34 -5.47 -23.91
C THR A 669 20.65 -6.77 -23.13
N PRO A 670 20.20 -7.96 -23.59
CA PRO A 670 20.47 -9.22 -22.90
C PRO A 670 21.94 -9.46 -22.56
N ASP A 671 22.86 -8.93 -23.37
CA ASP A 671 24.31 -9.01 -23.26
C ASP A 671 24.99 -7.69 -22.86
N GLY A 672 24.23 -6.69 -22.44
CA GLY A 672 24.75 -5.35 -22.13
C GLY A 672 25.74 -5.32 -20.96
N ILE A 673 25.68 -6.26 -20.05
CA ILE A 673 26.64 -6.49 -18.97
C ILE A 673 27.29 -7.85 -19.19
N TRP A 674 28.61 -7.90 -19.30
CA TRP A 674 29.36 -9.09 -19.73
C TRP A 674 29.15 -10.37 -18.87
N ASN A 675 28.79 -10.22 -17.59
CA ASN A 675 28.53 -11.32 -16.67
C ASN A 675 27.09 -11.36 -16.15
N VAL A 676 26.15 -10.63 -16.78
CA VAL A 676 24.73 -10.62 -16.43
C VAL A 676 23.88 -10.85 -17.67
N LEU A 677 23.19 -11.98 -17.72
CA LEU A 677 22.16 -12.24 -18.72
C LEU A 677 20.87 -11.55 -18.28
N SER A 678 20.53 -10.43 -18.92
CA SER A 678 19.30 -9.69 -18.60
C SER A 678 18.14 -10.09 -19.50
N PHE A 679 16.93 -9.61 -19.18
CA PHE A 679 15.75 -9.79 -20.04
C PHE A 679 15.75 -8.88 -21.27
N GLY A 680 16.69 -7.95 -21.41
CA GLY A 680 16.82 -7.09 -22.57
C GLY A 680 15.61 -6.22 -22.86
N SER A 681 14.90 -5.79 -21.85
CA SER A 681 13.77 -4.88 -21.99
C SER A 681 14.28 -3.47 -22.29
N ASN A 682 14.29 -3.08 -23.56
CA ASN A 682 14.74 -1.77 -24.01
C ASN A 682 13.53 -0.87 -24.26
N SER A 683 13.62 0.38 -23.83
CA SER A 683 12.61 1.43 -24.01
C SER A 683 11.23 1.10 -23.42
N HIS A 684 10.89 1.82 -22.40
CA HIS A 684 9.61 1.72 -21.70
C HIS A 684 8.64 2.83 -22.08
N ASP A 685 9.03 3.69 -23.04
CA ASP A 685 8.18 4.76 -23.53
C ASP A 685 6.96 4.18 -24.25
N TYR A 686 5.78 4.70 -23.95
CA TYR A 686 4.55 4.35 -24.66
C TYR A 686 3.58 5.51 -24.76
N ASN A 687 2.68 5.39 -25.74
CA ASN A 687 1.53 6.26 -25.90
C ASN A 687 0.30 5.38 -26.09
N ALA A 688 -0.65 5.48 -25.17
CA ALA A 688 -1.80 4.62 -25.15
C ALA A 688 -3.10 5.41 -25.15
N HIS A 689 -4.10 4.90 -25.85
CA HIS A 689 -5.43 5.48 -26.02
C HIS A 689 -6.51 4.46 -25.67
N PHE A 690 -7.51 4.89 -24.96
CA PHE A 690 -8.65 4.06 -24.63
C PHE A 690 -9.94 4.83 -24.88
N ILE A 691 -10.87 4.23 -25.60
CA ILE A 691 -12.20 4.77 -25.85
C ILE A 691 -13.26 3.76 -25.42
N MET A 692 -14.28 4.20 -24.71
CA MET A 692 -15.39 3.33 -24.27
C MET A 692 -16.73 4.05 -24.41
N LEU A 693 -17.69 3.37 -25.04
CA LEU A 693 -19.09 3.76 -25.03
C LEU A 693 -19.86 2.87 -24.05
N SER A 694 -20.50 3.46 -23.09
CA SER A 694 -21.32 2.77 -22.09
C SER A 694 -22.76 3.25 -22.17
N MET A 695 -23.69 2.34 -21.91
CA MET A 695 -25.12 2.62 -21.78
C MET A 695 -25.57 2.16 -20.39
N SER A 696 -26.22 3.02 -19.64
CA SER A 696 -26.84 2.69 -18.36
C SER A 696 -28.36 2.91 -18.41
N TYR A 697 -29.08 1.96 -17.80
CA TYR A 697 -30.53 1.99 -17.71
C TYR A 697 -30.98 2.08 -16.26
N ARG A 698 -31.88 3.00 -15.97
CA ARG A 698 -32.51 3.22 -14.65
C ARG A 698 -33.77 2.38 -14.53
N LEU A 699 -33.79 1.50 -13.52
CA LEU A 699 -34.87 0.57 -13.22
C LEU A 699 -36.12 1.25 -12.71
#